data_3db9cd981ad902686a5ff88be57a4110
#
_entry.id   3db9cd981ad902686a5ff88be57a4110
#
_cell.length_a   1.000
_cell.length_b   1.000
_cell.length_c   1.000
_cell.angle_alpha   90.00
_cell.angle_beta   90.00
_cell.angle_gamma   90.00
#
_symmetry.space_group_name_H-M   'P 1'
#
loop_
_entity.id
_entity.type
_entity.pdbx_description
1 polymer ?
#
loop_
_entity_poly.entity_id
_entity_poly.type
_entity_poly.pdbx_seq_one_letter_code
_entity_poly.pdbx_strand_id
1 'polypeptide(L)'
;MTHLAEILRTRVQGDLLFDRFSRGRYATDASLYQMMPLGILSPKSEDDIAAALDVAREQGVSILSRGGGTSQCGQTVNEALVLDNSQYFNGILQLDLENMRCVVRPGIVLDELNRALKPHGLWFPVDVSTASRATIGGMAGNNSCGGKSLRYGMMRDNVLSIDAFLADGSKHHFGLNGPAPSPEYQTLSDDMLRFGAREAQEIDARFPKVMRRVGGYNIDALTPGQTPNNLAHLLVGSEGTLAYYTAIELKLWPILSQKVLGVCHFATFHQAMDAAQHLVTLHPQGVELVDSTMISLARDIPMFRATIEEVVTGKPEALLLVEFAEEDATLHSTRLKALEEMMGDLGYSWSGIGKAWGGVTKVTDSALQGRIADLRSSGLNIMMSMKDDGKPVSFVEDCAVELPDLAAYTAGLTEIFEKHGTRGTWYAHASVGCLHVRPVLNLKLDKDVKTMRAIAEECFDLVARYKGSHSGEHGDGLVRSEFHEKMFGARMVSNFAEVKKRFDPNGLFNPGKIVDAPKMDDRRLFRYGPGYAAPEIRTELDWSAWTGSGGGFQGAIEMCNNNGACRKLKGGVMCPSYRVTRKEQDVTRGRANTLRLAITGQLGPDALTSEAMAETMKLCVSCKGCKSECPTGVDMARMKIEVQAARAQKHGISLHDRLVGYLPRYAPWASRLSFLANLRNSVPGLARLTESLTGFTATRNLPVWSAHPFRNDEVAQQDQPKAVIFA
;
A
#
# COMPACT_ATOMS: atom_id res chain seq x y z
N MET A 1 -15.94 10.08 -23.60
CA MET A 1 -15.98 10.32 -22.14
C MET A 1 -17.23 11.05 -21.67
N THR A 2 -17.64 12.13 -22.31
CA THR A 2 -18.85 12.89 -21.94
C THR A 2 -20.09 11.99 -21.99
N HIS A 3 -20.25 11.21 -23.06
CA HIS A 3 -21.36 10.29 -23.25
C HIS A 3 -21.43 9.19 -22.18
N LEU A 4 -20.30 8.52 -21.86
CA LEU A 4 -20.24 7.51 -20.78
C LEU A 4 -20.65 8.11 -19.41
N ALA A 5 -20.18 9.32 -19.11
CA ALA A 5 -20.53 10.01 -17.88
C ALA A 5 -22.03 10.36 -17.81
N GLU A 6 -22.64 10.75 -18.93
CA GLU A 6 -24.05 11.06 -19.02
C GLU A 6 -24.94 9.84 -18.81
N ILE A 7 -24.59 8.72 -19.44
CA ILE A 7 -25.33 7.44 -19.25
C ILE A 7 -25.24 7.00 -17.79
N LEU A 8 -24.04 6.98 -17.20
CA LEU A 8 -23.87 6.54 -15.82
C LEU A 8 -24.64 7.44 -14.83
N ARG A 9 -24.69 8.76 -15.04
CA ARG A 9 -25.43 9.68 -14.15
C ARG A 9 -26.92 9.35 -14.03
N THR A 10 -27.49 8.72 -15.04
CA THR A 10 -28.91 8.32 -15.04
C THR A 10 -29.16 6.97 -14.41
N ARG A 11 -28.11 6.13 -14.23
CA ARG A 11 -28.25 4.73 -13.80
C ARG A 11 -27.67 4.43 -12.43
N VAL A 12 -26.75 5.27 -11.90
CA VAL A 12 -26.08 5.02 -10.62
C VAL A 12 -26.28 6.16 -9.62
N GLN A 13 -26.26 5.82 -8.33
CA GLN A 13 -26.35 6.78 -7.22
C GLN A 13 -24.97 7.08 -6.62
N GLY A 14 -23.93 6.32 -6.98
CA GLY A 14 -22.57 6.50 -6.56
C GLY A 14 -21.96 7.81 -7.05
N ASP A 15 -20.84 8.22 -6.43
CA ASP A 15 -20.12 9.42 -6.83
C ASP A 15 -19.36 9.16 -8.16
N LEU A 16 -19.57 9.99 -9.16
CA LEU A 16 -18.95 9.91 -10.48
C LEU A 16 -17.94 11.03 -10.69
N LEU A 17 -16.71 10.68 -11.07
CA LEU A 17 -15.59 11.61 -11.27
C LEU A 17 -14.99 11.39 -12.67
N PHE A 18 -15.21 12.35 -13.59
CA PHE A 18 -14.75 12.27 -14.99
C PHE A 18 -13.81 13.41 -15.38
N ASP A 19 -13.63 14.40 -14.50
CA ASP A 19 -12.70 15.50 -14.74
C ASP A 19 -11.23 15.02 -14.73
N ARG A 20 -10.37 15.77 -15.42
CA ARG A 20 -8.97 15.41 -15.63
C ARG A 20 -8.17 15.32 -14.32
N PHE A 21 -8.48 16.17 -13.34
CA PHE A 21 -7.81 16.16 -12.03
C PHE A 21 -8.15 14.92 -11.22
N SER A 22 -9.44 14.57 -11.18
CA SER A 22 -9.90 13.36 -10.51
C SER A 22 -9.30 12.09 -11.14
N ARG A 23 -9.35 11.98 -12.46
CA ARG A 23 -8.76 10.86 -13.19
C ARG A 23 -7.25 10.74 -12.92
N GLY A 24 -6.53 11.86 -12.89
CA GLY A 24 -5.10 11.89 -12.58
C GLY A 24 -4.76 11.35 -11.19
N ARG A 25 -5.62 11.55 -10.18
CA ARG A 25 -5.42 11.00 -8.82
C ARG A 25 -5.48 9.48 -8.78
N TYR A 26 -6.21 8.87 -9.70
CA TYR A 26 -6.38 7.43 -9.81
C TYR A 26 -5.48 6.79 -10.89
N ALA A 27 -4.69 7.58 -11.60
CA ALA A 27 -3.82 7.10 -12.67
C ALA A 27 -2.62 6.27 -12.18
N THR A 28 -2.31 6.29 -10.90
CA THR A 28 -1.15 5.59 -10.30
C THR A 28 -1.56 4.75 -9.09
N ASP A 29 -0.80 3.70 -8.82
CA ASP A 29 -0.75 2.98 -7.56
C ASP A 29 0.67 3.05 -6.96
N ALA A 30 1.09 2.11 -6.11
CA ALA A 30 2.44 2.12 -5.53
C ALA A 30 3.51 1.54 -6.48
N SER A 31 3.15 1.18 -7.71
CA SER A 31 4.07 0.70 -8.74
C SER A 31 4.76 1.85 -9.48
N LEU A 32 5.60 1.49 -10.42
CA LEU A 32 6.27 2.41 -11.34
C LEU A 32 5.37 2.90 -12.50
N TYR A 33 4.14 2.39 -12.61
CA TYR A 33 3.24 2.66 -13.74
C TYR A 33 2.27 3.81 -13.51
N GLN A 34 1.80 4.36 -14.63
CA GLN A 34 0.74 5.37 -14.69
C GLN A 34 -0.12 5.11 -15.92
N MET A 35 -1.41 4.87 -15.72
CA MET A 35 -2.41 4.75 -16.79
C MET A 35 -3.62 5.61 -16.44
N MET A 36 -4.02 6.50 -17.36
CA MET A 36 -5.11 7.45 -17.09
C MET A 36 -6.47 6.75 -17.23
N PRO A 37 -7.26 6.59 -16.16
CA PRO A 37 -8.55 5.93 -16.24
C PRO A 37 -9.57 6.73 -17.08
N LEU A 38 -10.61 6.08 -17.60
CA LEU A 38 -11.69 6.73 -18.32
C LEU A 38 -12.57 7.59 -17.41
N GLY A 39 -12.83 7.10 -16.21
CA GLY A 39 -13.59 7.74 -15.15
C GLY A 39 -13.53 6.92 -13.88
N ILE A 40 -14.09 7.46 -12.79
CA ILE A 40 -14.18 6.78 -11.50
C ILE A 40 -15.63 6.78 -11.03
N LEU A 41 -16.09 5.63 -10.55
CA LEU A 41 -17.32 5.48 -9.80
C LEU A 41 -16.99 4.99 -8.39
N SER A 42 -17.47 5.68 -7.36
CA SER A 42 -17.51 5.16 -5.98
C SER A 42 -18.91 4.61 -5.71
N PRO A 43 -19.13 3.28 -5.86
CA PRO A 43 -20.46 2.69 -5.75
C PRO A 43 -20.98 2.72 -4.31
N LYS A 44 -22.28 2.97 -4.12
CA LYS A 44 -22.96 2.94 -2.83
C LYS A 44 -23.72 1.64 -2.58
N SER A 45 -24.05 0.92 -3.64
CA SER A 45 -24.82 -0.32 -3.58
C SER A 45 -24.35 -1.34 -4.61
N GLU A 46 -24.87 -2.56 -4.53
CA GLU A 46 -24.68 -3.58 -5.57
C GLU A 46 -25.38 -3.19 -6.88
N ASP A 47 -26.51 -2.45 -6.79
CA ASP A 47 -27.22 -1.96 -7.98
C ASP A 47 -26.37 -0.97 -8.77
N ASP A 48 -25.60 -0.10 -8.09
CA ASP A 48 -24.63 0.77 -8.76
C ASP A 48 -23.56 -0.03 -9.52
N ILE A 49 -23.12 -1.15 -8.94
CA ILE A 49 -22.12 -2.03 -9.54
C ILE A 49 -22.74 -2.73 -10.77
N ALA A 50 -23.91 -3.34 -10.61
CA ALA A 50 -24.62 -4.00 -11.71
C ALA A 50 -24.87 -3.04 -12.87
N ALA A 51 -25.38 -1.83 -12.59
CA ALA A 51 -25.61 -0.80 -13.60
C ALA A 51 -24.31 -0.37 -14.30
N ALA A 52 -23.21 -0.24 -13.55
CA ALA A 52 -21.90 0.10 -14.13
C ALA A 52 -21.36 -1.01 -15.04
N LEU A 53 -21.54 -2.28 -14.67
CA LEU A 53 -21.18 -3.44 -15.49
C LEU A 53 -22.00 -3.49 -16.78
N ASP A 54 -23.32 -3.23 -16.70
CA ASP A 54 -24.21 -3.17 -17.86
C ASP A 54 -23.77 -2.08 -18.83
N VAL A 55 -23.55 -0.87 -18.32
CA VAL A 55 -23.07 0.26 -19.14
C VAL A 55 -21.71 -0.04 -19.75
N ALA A 56 -20.81 -0.66 -18.99
CA ALA A 56 -19.47 -1.00 -19.49
C ALA A 56 -19.54 -2.02 -20.65
N ARG A 57 -20.43 -3.03 -20.56
CA ARG A 57 -20.68 -3.99 -21.65
C ARG A 57 -21.31 -3.31 -22.87
N GLU A 58 -22.32 -2.46 -22.65
CA GLU A 58 -23.01 -1.72 -23.72
C GLU A 58 -22.06 -0.80 -24.49
N GLN A 59 -21.11 -0.18 -23.78
CA GLN A 59 -20.19 0.82 -24.33
C GLN A 59 -18.82 0.23 -24.73
N GLY A 60 -18.57 -1.05 -24.52
CA GLY A 60 -17.28 -1.69 -24.81
C GLY A 60 -16.12 -1.14 -23.97
N VAL A 61 -16.36 -0.75 -22.71
CA VAL A 61 -15.35 -0.20 -21.79
C VAL A 61 -14.98 -1.22 -20.73
N SER A 62 -13.69 -1.28 -20.38
CA SER A 62 -13.24 -2.16 -19.32
C SER A 62 -13.54 -1.59 -17.92
N ILE A 63 -13.65 -2.50 -16.95
CA ILE A 63 -13.82 -2.20 -15.53
C ILE A 63 -12.52 -2.52 -14.77
N LEU A 64 -12.13 -1.62 -13.88
CA LEU A 64 -11.05 -1.84 -12.92
C LEU A 64 -11.60 -1.73 -11.49
N SER A 65 -11.65 -2.83 -10.76
CA SER A 65 -11.95 -2.84 -9.33
C SER A 65 -10.76 -2.27 -8.54
N ARG A 66 -11.01 -1.31 -7.62
CA ARG A 66 -9.95 -0.67 -6.84
C ARG A 66 -10.31 -0.54 -5.36
N GLY A 67 -9.34 -0.85 -4.50
CA GLY A 67 -9.40 -0.65 -3.05
C GLY A 67 -8.42 0.41 -2.57
N GLY A 68 -7.41 0.01 -1.79
CA GLY A 68 -6.41 0.93 -1.22
C GLY A 68 -5.47 1.60 -2.23
N GLY A 69 -5.32 1.04 -3.43
CA GLY A 69 -4.36 1.51 -4.44
C GLY A 69 -2.92 1.45 -3.95
N THR A 70 -2.57 0.37 -3.26
CA THR A 70 -1.25 0.11 -2.66
C THR A 70 -0.46 -0.97 -3.39
N SER A 71 -0.96 -1.48 -4.49
CA SER A 71 -0.31 -2.45 -5.37
C SER A 71 1.05 -1.97 -5.84
N GLN A 72 2.05 -2.85 -5.80
CA GLN A 72 3.43 -2.53 -6.23
C GLN A 72 3.73 -2.99 -7.66
N CYS A 73 2.84 -3.77 -8.27
CA CYS A 73 3.04 -4.36 -9.60
C CYS A 73 2.12 -3.79 -10.69
N GLY A 74 1.30 -2.76 -10.39
CA GLY A 74 0.43 -2.12 -11.37
C GLY A 74 -0.90 -2.84 -11.61
N GLN A 75 -1.38 -3.66 -10.67
CA GLN A 75 -2.68 -4.32 -10.76
C GLN A 75 -3.83 -3.32 -10.83
N THR A 76 -3.70 -2.16 -10.15
CA THR A 76 -4.78 -1.20 -9.93
C THR A 76 -4.64 0.07 -10.77
N VAL A 77 -3.98 -0.02 -11.93
CA VAL A 77 -3.92 1.02 -12.97
C VAL A 77 -4.34 0.43 -14.32
N ASN A 78 -5.24 1.12 -15.02
CA ASN A 78 -5.70 0.75 -16.35
C ASN A 78 -6.44 1.91 -17.03
N GLU A 79 -6.59 1.86 -18.36
CA GLU A 79 -7.47 2.72 -19.16
C GLU A 79 -8.90 2.18 -19.12
N ALA A 80 -9.51 2.19 -17.94
CA ALA A 80 -10.78 1.57 -17.62
C ALA A 80 -11.68 2.51 -16.81
N LEU A 81 -12.96 2.16 -16.65
CA LEU A 81 -13.80 2.74 -15.61
C LEU A 81 -13.40 2.12 -14.26
N VAL A 82 -12.86 2.95 -13.38
CA VAL A 82 -12.43 2.51 -12.04
C VAL A 82 -13.63 2.50 -11.08
N LEU A 83 -13.89 1.38 -10.42
CA LEU A 83 -14.85 1.26 -9.34
C LEU A 83 -14.10 1.25 -8.01
N ASP A 84 -14.16 2.38 -7.27
CA ASP A 84 -13.50 2.55 -5.97
C ASP A 84 -14.41 2.10 -4.83
N ASN A 85 -14.15 0.91 -4.29
CA ASN A 85 -14.93 0.31 -3.21
C ASN A 85 -14.63 0.92 -1.83
N SER A 86 -13.53 1.68 -1.69
CA SER A 86 -13.00 2.06 -0.38
C SER A 86 -13.82 3.13 0.33
N GLN A 87 -14.63 3.92 -0.39
CA GLN A 87 -15.38 5.05 0.18
C GLN A 87 -16.71 4.63 0.81
N TYR A 88 -17.54 3.87 0.10
CA TYR A 88 -18.90 3.52 0.53
C TYR A 88 -19.14 2.01 0.61
N PHE A 89 -18.53 1.24 -0.30
CA PHE A 89 -18.78 -0.20 -0.42
C PHE A 89 -17.88 -1.01 0.52
N ASN A 90 -18.05 -0.76 1.83
CA ASN A 90 -17.22 -1.33 2.89
C ASN A 90 -18.09 -1.72 4.11
N GLY A 91 -17.50 -2.45 5.06
CA GLY A 91 -18.14 -2.87 6.31
C GLY A 91 -18.28 -4.38 6.46
N ILE A 92 -18.71 -4.79 7.65
CA ILE A 92 -19.03 -6.18 8.00
C ILE A 92 -20.52 -6.39 7.74
N LEU A 93 -20.85 -7.41 6.95
CA LEU A 93 -22.23 -7.80 6.63
C LEU A 93 -22.78 -8.78 7.65
N GLN A 94 -21.95 -9.75 8.06
CA GLN A 94 -22.32 -10.78 9.04
C GLN A 94 -21.11 -11.15 9.87
N LEU A 95 -21.33 -11.44 11.15
CA LEU A 95 -20.32 -11.94 12.07
C LEU A 95 -20.88 -13.20 12.78
N ASP A 96 -20.20 -14.33 12.57
CA ASP A 96 -20.52 -15.62 13.17
C ASP A 96 -19.39 -16.00 14.14
N LEU A 97 -19.60 -15.71 15.42
CA LEU A 97 -18.61 -15.94 16.46
C LEU A 97 -18.42 -17.42 16.79
N GLU A 98 -19.48 -18.23 16.69
CA GLU A 98 -19.43 -19.65 17.01
C GLU A 98 -18.55 -20.42 16.02
N ASN A 99 -18.68 -20.09 14.74
CA ASN A 99 -17.89 -20.71 13.67
C ASN A 99 -16.62 -19.94 13.32
N MET A 100 -16.31 -18.87 14.04
CA MET A 100 -15.15 -17.99 13.80
C MET A 100 -15.04 -17.54 12.35
N ARG A 101 -16.09 -16.91 11.81
CA ARG A 101 -16.14 -16.40 10.44
C ARG A 101 -16.88 -15.08 10.34
N CYS A 102 -16.61 -14.33 9.30
CA CYS A 102 -17.38 -13.12 8.99
C CYS A 102 -17.52 -12.94 7.48
N VAL A 103 -18.63 -12.30 7.08
CA VAL A 103 -18.84 -11.84 5.70
C VAL A 103 -18.65 -10.34 5.66
N VAL A 104 -17.82 -9.87 4.72
CA VAL A 104 -17.44 -8.45 4.60
C VAL A 104 -17.62 -7.91 3.19
N ARG A 105 -17.85 -6.60 3.07
CA ARG A 105 -17.72 -5.89 1.79
C ARG A 105 -16.25 -5.75 1.40
N PRO A 106 -15.90 -5.82 0.09
CA PRO A 106 -14.51 -5.80 -0.38
C PRO A 106 -13.74 -4.50 -0.03
N GLY A 107 -14.43 -3.39 0.19
CA GLY A 107 -13.82 -2.10 0.53
C GLY A 107 -13.40 -1.92 1.98
N ILE A 108 -13.72 -2.86 2.90
CA ILE A 108 -13.31 -2.74 4.30
C ILE A 108 -11.78 -2.83 4.43
N VAL A 109 -11.19 -1.93 5.24
CA VAL A 109 -9.77 -1.92 5.52
C VAL A 109 -9.43 -2.96 6.59
N LEU A 110 -8.33 -3.71 6.43
CA LEU A 110 -7.92 -4.77 7.34
C LEU A 110 -7.87 -4.32 8.81
N ASP A 111 -7.25 -3.17 9.10
CA ASP A 111 -7.19 -2.64 10.47
C ASP A 111 -8.57 -2.25 11.03
N GLU A 112 -9.52 -1.86 10.18
CA GLU A 112 -10.89 -1.59 10.62
C GLU A 112 -11.61 -2.91 10.95
N LEU A 113 -11.45 -3.93 10.13
CA LEU A 113 -11.95 -5.28 10.40
C LEU A 113 -11.39 -5.82 11.72
N ASN A 114 -10.07 -5.85 11.87
CA ASN A 114 -9.41 -6.40 13.06
C ASN A 114 -9.76 -5.61 14.34
N ARG A 115 -10.01 -4.31 14.21
CA ARG A 115 -10.48 -3.51 15.35
C ARG A 115 -11.91 -3.89 15.77
N ALA A 116 -12.78 -4.18 14.80
CA ALA A 116 -14.14 -4.62 15.09
C ALA A 116 -14.16 -6.05 15.69
N LEU A 117 -13.24 -6.92 15.30
CA LEU A 117 -13.12 -8.30 15.80
C LEU A 117 -12.45 -8.39 17.17
N LYS A 118 -11.55 -7.47 17.50
CA LYS A 118 -10.76 -7.50 18.75
C LYS A 118 -11.58 -7.64 20.05
N PRO A 119 -12.73 -6.96 20.23
CA PRO A 119 -13.56 -7.13 21.43
C PRO A 119 -14.07 -8.57 21.63
N HIS A 120 -14.10 -9.36 20.56
CA HIS A 120 -14.53 -10.76 20.57
C HIS A 120 -13.36 -11.74 20.72
N GLY A 121 -12.13 -11.26 20.93
CA GLY A 121 -10.94 -12.10 21.00
C GLY A 121 -10.51 -12.70 19.67
N LEU A 122 -11.05 -12.21 18.55
CA LEU A 122 -10.81 -12.70 17.18
C LEU A 122 -10.06 -11.68 16.32
N TRP A 123 -9.46 -12.18 15.27
CA TRP A 123 -8.82 -11.37 14.23
C TRP A 123 -8.73 -12.12 12.90
N PHE A 124 -8.50 -11.37 11.83
CA PHE A 124 -8.16 -11.91 10.51
C PHE A 124 -6.63 -11.85 10.36
N PRO A 125 -5.94 -13.01 10.17
CA PRO A 125 -4.50 -13.12 10.44
C PRO A 125 -3.58 -12.79 9.25
N VAL A 126 -4.11 -12.44 8.09
CA VAL A 126 -3.29 -12.06 6.94
C VAL A 126 -2.74 -10.64 7.15
N ASP A 127 -1.54 -10.56 7.73
CA ASP A 127 -0.94 -9.35 8.32
C ASP A 127 -0.06 -8.55 7.35
N VAL A 128 -0.63 -8.07 6.26
CA VAL A 128 0.10 -7.26 5.28
C VAL A 128 0.66 -5.96 5.89
N SER A 129 1.82 -5.50 5.42
CA SER A 129 2.47 -4.25 5.87
C SER A 129 1.61 -2.99 5.64
N THR A 130 0.64 -3.09 4.75
CA THR A 130 -0.31 -2.03 4.41
C THR A 130 -1.65 -2.14 5.15
N ALA A 131 -1.75 -2.91 6.23
CA ALA A 131 -2.99 -3.23 6.97
C ALA A 131 -3.86 -2.01 7.29
N SER A 132 -3.23 -0.86 7.57
CA SER A 132 -3.94 0.39 7.90
C SER A 132 -4.71 1.02 6.71
N ARG A 133 -4.58 0.47 5.49
CA ARG A 133 -5.14 1.02 4.25
C ARG A 133 -5.46 0.00 3.17
N ALA A 134 -4.92 -1.22 3.24
CA ALA A 134 -5.28 -2.32 2.35
C ALA A 134 -6.72 -2.76 2.61
N THR A 135 -7.48 -2.96 1.54
CA THR A 135 -8.86 -3.45 1.62
C THR A 135 -8.92 -4.95 1.43
N ILE A 136 -9.88 -5.61 2.07
CA ILE A 136 -10.03 -7.07 1.99
C ILE A 136 -10.23 -7.54 0.55
N GLY A 137 -11.00 -6.81 -0.29
CA GLY A 137 -11.16 -7.14 -1.71
C GLY A 137 -9.86 -7.03 -2.50
N GLY A 138 -9.03 -6.01 -2.21
CA GLY A 138 -7.70 -5.89 -2.81
C GLY A 138 -6.75 -7.01 -2.37
N MET A 139 -6.81 -7.39 -1.09
CA MET A 139 -6.02 -8.51 -0.55
C MET A 139 -6.44 -9.84 -1.17
N ALA A 140 -7.77 -10.08 -1.35
CA ALA A 140 -8.27 -11.28 -2.03
C ALA A 140 -7.87 -11.31 -3.50
N GLY A 141 -8.03 -10.18 -4.22
CA GLY A 141 -7.62 -10.09 -5.62
C GLY A 141 -6.13 -10.35 -5.84
N ASN A 142 -5.30 -10.05 -4.86
CA ASN A 142 -3.84 -10.22 -4.91
C ASN A 142 -3.34 -11.55 -4.30
N ASN A 143 -4.20 -12.32 -3.65
CA ASN A 143 -3.82 -13.46 -2.80
C ASN A 143 -2.75 -13.07 -1.75
N SER A 144 -2.96 -11.94 -1.09
CA SER A 144 -1.99 -11.35 -0.16
C SER A 144 -1.63 -12.26 0.99
N CYS A 145 -0.44 -12.07 1.53
CA CYS A 145 0.04 -12.70 2.74
C CYS A 145 0.96 -11.75 3.54
N GLY A 146 1.47 -12.19 4.66
CA GLY A 146 2.29 -11.37 5.55
C GLY A 146 3.27 -12.24 6.36
N GLY A 147 4.00 -11.64 7.31
CA GLY A 147 5.03 -12.30 8.09
C GLY A 147 4.58 -13.54 8.90
N LYS A 148 3.27 -13.64 9.14
CA LYS A 148 2.68 -14.76 9.92
C LYS A 148 2.12 -15.88 9.06
N SER A 149 2.36 -15.86 7.76
CA SER A 149 1.83 -16.88 6.84
C SER A 149 2.40 -18.26 7.07
N LEU A 150 3.57 -18.40 7.72
CA LEU A 150 4.07 -19.69 8.17
C LEU A 150 3.03 -20.45 9.02
N ARG A 151 2.29 -19.72 9.87
CA ARG A 151 1.26 -20.29 10.76
C ARG A 151 -0.14 -20.24 10.17
N TYR A 152 -0.50 -19.14 9.51
CA TYR A 152 -1.90 -18.86 9.14
C TYR A 152 -2.17 -18.97 7.64
N GLY A 153 -1.15 -19.20 6.82
CA GLY A 153 -1.30 -19.27 5.36
C GLY A 153 -1.48 -17.90 4.71
N MET A 154 -1.97 -17.94 3.49
CA MET A 154 -2.23 -16.77 2.63
C MET A 154 -3.72 -16.40 2.63
N MET A 155 -4.08 -15.40 1.85
CA MET A 155 -5.48 -14.99 1.69
C MET A 155 -6.36 -16.15 1.20
N ARG A 156 -5.89 -16.96 0.23
CA ARG A 156 -6.59 -18.15 -0.28
C ARG A 156 -6.98 -19.14 0.83
N ASP A 157 -6.11 -19.36 1.81
CA ASP A 157 -6.33 -20.31 2.89
C ASP A 157 -7.34 -19.82 3.93
N ASN A 158 -7.67 -18.52 3.89
CA ASN A 158 -8.54 -17.84 4.84
C ASN A 158 -9.82 -17.26 4.19
N VAL A 159 -10.01 -17.43 2.87
CA VAL A 159 -11.26 -17.09 2.17
C VAL A 159 -12.11 -18.34 2.03
N LEU A 160 -13.33 -18.30 2.58
CA LEU A 160 -14.28 -19.43 2.57
C LEU A 160 -15.22 -19.36 1.36
N SER A 161 -15.70 -18.14 1.03
CA SER A 161 -16.57 -17.92 -0.13
C SER A 161 -16.45 -16.49 -0.64
N ILE A 162 -16.87 -16.28 -1.89
CA ILE A 162 -16.95 -14.98 -2.56
C ILE A 162 -18.27 -14.87 -3.32
N ASP A 163 -19.04 -13.81 -3.07
CA ASP A 163 -20.13 -13.41 -3.96
C ASP A 163 -19.58 -12.48 -5.01
N ALA A 164 -19.85 -12.75 -6.29
CA ALA A 164 -19.27 -11.98 -7.36
C ALA A 164 -20.20 -11.88 -8.59
N PHE A 165 -20.08 -10.76 -9.31
CA PHE A 165 -20.61 -10.61 -10.67
C PHE A 165 -19.60 -11.15 -11.69
N LEU A 166 -20.09 -11.91 -12.66
CA LEU A 166 -19.36 -12.33 -13.86
C LEU A 166 -19.49 -11.29 -15.00
N ALA A 167 -18.73 -11.49 -16.06
CA ALA A 167 -18.69 -10.56 -17.20
C ALA A 167 -20.02 -10.46 -17.96
N ASP A 168 -20.88 -11.46 -17.89
CA ASP A 168 -22.22 -11.47 -18.45
C ASP A 168 -23.24 -10.69 -17.59
N GLY A 169 -22.86 -10.27 -16.38
CA GLY A 169 -23.71 -9.58 -15.40
C GLY A 169 -24.43 -10.50 -14.43
N SER A 170 -24.29 -11.82 -14.56
CA SER A 170 -24.83 -12.77 -13.59
C SER A 170 -24.08 -12.66 -12.26
N LYS A 171 -24.79 -12.84 -11.15
CA LYS A 171 -24.21 -12.86 -9.82
C LYS A 171 -24.26 -14.27 -9.24
N HIS A 172 -23.11 -14.76 -8.76
CA HIS A 172 -22.99 -16.11 -8.21
C HIS A 172 -22.28 -16.12 -6.88
N HIS A 173 -22.57 -17.16 -6.09
CA HIS A 173 -21.86 -17.51 -4.86
C HIS A 173 -20.80 -18.57 -5.17
N PHE A 174 -19.53 -18.22 -4.97
CA PHE A 174 -18.39 -19.11 -5.09
C PHE A 174 -17.99 -19.56 -3.69
N GLY A 175 -18.21 -20.83 -3.37
CA GLY A 175 -17.93 -21.38 -2.05
C GLY A 175 -18.47 -22.80 -1.90
N LEU A 176 -18.14 -23.45 -0.77
CA LEU A 176 -18.61 -24.80 -0.47
C LEU A 176 -19.98 -24.81 0.22
N ASN A 177 -20.27 -23.75 0.97
CA ASN A 177 -21.50 -23.58 1.72
C ASN A 177 -22.20 -22.34 1.18
N GLY A 178 -23.50 -22.44 0.92
CA GLY A 178 -24.26 -21.30 0.40
C GLY A 178 -25.62 -21.72 -0.18
N PRO A 179 -26.28 -20.80 -0.91
CA PRO A 179 -27.52 -21.11 -1.60
C PRO A 179 -27.28 -22.19 -2.68
N ALA A 180 -28.36 -22.88 -3.06
CA ALA A 180 -28.30 -23.83 -4.16
C ALA A 180 -27.76 -23.17 -5.43
N PRO A 181 -26.79 -23.77 -6.13
CA PRO A 181 -26.18 -23.17 -7.32
C PRO A 181 -27.21 -23.04 -8.46
N SER A 182 -27.11 -21.94 -9.21
CA SER A 182 -27.89 -21.83 -10.44
C SER A 182 -27.39 -22.83 -11.49
N PRO A 183 -28.23 -23.21 -12.50
CA PRO A 183 -27.78 -24.10 -13.57
C PRO A 183 -26.55 -23.57 -14.32
N GLU A 184 -26.47 -22.26 -14.53
CA GLU A 184 -25.37 -21.58 -15.20
C GLU A 184 -24.07 -21.70 -14.37
N TYR A 185 -24.16 -21.45 -13.06
CA TYR A 185 -23.01 -21.64 -12.17
C TYR A 185 -22.57 -23.09 -12.08
N GLN A 186 -23.52 -24.04 -12.01
CA GLN A 186 -23.20 -25.47 -12.00
C GLN A 186 -22.46 -25.86 -13.28
N THR A 187 -22.91 -25.36 -14.42
CA THR A 187 -22.27 -25.61 -15.74
C THR A 187 -20.83 -25.08 -15.74
N LEU A 188 -20.61 -23.83 -15.28
CA LEU A 188 -19.29 -23.23 -15.18
C LEU A 188 -18.39 -24.03 -14.21
N SER A 189 -18.93 -24.43 -13.06
CA SER A 189 -18.21 -25.19 -12.06
C SER A 189 -17.74 -26.54 -12.59
N ASP A 190 -18.66 -27.30 -13.21
CA ASP A 190 -18.36 -28.60 -13.80
C ASP A 190 -17.34 -28.50 -14.93
N ASP A 191 -17.40 -27.43 -15.71
CA ASP A 191 -16.47 -27.18 -16.80
C ASP A 191 -15.05 -26.87 -16.25
N MET A 192 -14.98 -26.05 -15.19
CA MET A 192 -13.71 -25.73 -14.53
C MET A 192 -13.09 -26.94 -13.84
N LEU A 193 -13.90 -27.81 -13.22
CA LEU A 193 -13.38 -29.05 -12.60
C LEU A 193 -12.89 -30.04 -13.65
N ARG A 194 -13.59 -30.17 -14.81
CA ARG A 194 -13.10 -30.96 -15.96
C ARG A 194 -11.79 -30.41 -16.50
N PHE A 195 -11.66 -29.09 -16.59
CA PHE A 195 -10.40 -28.42 -16.96
C PHE A 195 -9.28 -28.77 -15.96
N GLY A 196 -9.51 -28.65 -14.65
CA GLY A 196 -8.54 -28.98 -13.62
C GLY A 196 -8.10 -30.44 -13.66
N ALA A 197 -9.03 -31.36 -13.90
CA ALA A 197 -8.73 -32.80 -14.07
C ALA A 197 -7.88 -33.07 -15.33
N ARG A 198 -8.18 -32.41 -16.44
CA ARG A 198 -7.42 -32.51 -17.70
C ARG A 198 -5.98 -32.05 -17.56
N GLU A 199 -5.76 -30.97 -16.82
CA GLU A 199 -4.45 -30.30 -16.69
C GLU A 199 -3.67 -30.71 -15.43
N ALA A 200 -4.22 -31.58 -14.58
CA ALA A 200 -3.68 -31.88 -13.25
C ALA A 200 -2.18 -32.27 -13.26
N GLN A 201 -1.75 -33.09 -14.22
CA GLN A 201 -0.37 -33.53 -14.34
C GLN A 201 0.59 -32.38 -14.68
N GLU A 202 0.20 -31.53 -15.62
CA GLU A 202 1.02 -30.38 -16.02
C GLU A 202 1.04 -29.31 -14.93
N ILE A 203 -0.08 -29.06 -14.25
CA ILE A 203 -0.16 -28.17 -13.08
C ILE A 203 0.82 -28.65 -12.00
N ASP A 204 0.79 -29.94 -11.66
CA ASP A 204 1.69 -30.49 -10.66
C ASP A 204 3.17 -30.40 -11.06
N ALA A 205 3.48 -30.60 -12.34
CA ALA A 205 4.85 -30.53 -12.85
C ALA A 205 5.41 -29.09 -12.91
N ARG A 206 4.57 -28.08 -13.15
CA ARG A 206 5.00 -26.72 -13.46
C ARG A 206 4.84 -25.72 -12.34
N PHE A 207 3.84 -25.91 -11.47
CA PHE A 207 3.63 -24.98 -10.37
C PHE A 207 4.76 -25.07 -9.34
N PRO A 208 5.33 -23.93 -8.91
CA PRO A 208 6.34 -23.90 -7.87
C PRO A 208 5.86 -24.59 -6.58
N LYS A 209 6.71 -25.40 -5.97
CA LYS A 209 6.40 -26.15 -4.73
C LYS A 209 6.80 -25.39 -3.48
N VAL A 210 6.83 -24.06 -3.55
CA VAL A 210 7.15 -23.18 -2.43
C VAL A 210 5.88 -22.73 -1.71
N MET A 211 5.99 -22.39 -0.43
CA MET A 211 4.86 -21.95 0.39
C MET A 211 4.27 -20.62 -0.14
N ARG A 212 5.09 -19.71 -0.65
CA ARG A 212 4.74 -18.41 -1.15
C ARG A 212 4.66 -18.41 -2.67
N ARG A 213 3.44 -18.50 -3.19
CA ARG A 213 3.17 -18.51 -4.63
C ARG A 213 1.83 -17.84 -4.92
N VAL A 214 1.87 -16.70 -5.60
CA VAL A 214 0.68 -15.95 -5.99
C VAL A 214 0.66 -15.62 -7.49
N GLY A 215 1.69 -16.00 -8.25
CA GLY A 215 1.75 -15.76 -9.70
C GLY A 215 0.78 -16.66 -10.49
N GLY A 216 0.17 -16.08 -11.54
CA GLY A 216 -0.85 -16.73 -12.36
C GLY A 216 -2.18 -16.95 -11.64
N TYR A 217 -3.11 -17.65 -12.30
CA TYR A 217 -4.35 -18.08 -11.63
C TYR A 217 -4.13 -19.32 -10.76
N ASN A 218 -4.86 -19.43 -9.67
CA ASN A 218 -4.83 -20.59 -8.76
C ASN A 218 -5.57 -21.81 -9.37
N ILE A 219 -5.21 -22.21 -10.59
CA ILE A 219 -5.83 -23.37 -11.26
C ILE A 219 -5.53 -24.71 -10.58
N ASP A 220 -4.53 -24.77 -9.72
CA ASP A 220 -4.26 -25.91 -8.85
C ASP A 220 -5.40 -26.21 -7.86
N ALA A 221 -6.22 -25.19 -7.51
CA ALA A 221 -7.43 -25.39 -6.72
C ALA A 221 -8.51 -26.24 -7.41
N LEU A 222 -8.39 -26.45 -8.72
CA LEU A 222 -9.34 -27.20 -9.54
C LEU A 222 -8.95 -28.67 -9.72
N THR A 223 -7.74 -29.06 -9.30
CA THR A 223 -7.25 -30.42 -9.51
C THR A 223 -7.95 -31.43 -8.59
N PRO A 224 -8.10 -32.71 -9.00
CA PRO A 224 -8.80 -33.74 -8.22
C PRO A 224 -8.19 -34.04 -6.85
N GLY A 225 -6.93 -33.65 -6.62
CA GLY A 225 -6.25 -33.79 -5.33
C GLY A 225 -6.71 -32.79 -4.26
N GLN A 226 -7.43 -31.75 -4.66
CA GLN A 226 -7.99 -30.72 -3.77
C GLN A 226 -9.41 -31.15 -3.37
N THR A 227 -9.61 -31.67 -2.18
CA THR A 227 -10.92 -32.14 -1.73
C THR A 227 -11.31 -31.47 -0.41
N PRO A 228 -12.43 -30.73 -0.36
CA PRO A 228 -13.32 -30.37 -1.47
C PRO A 228 -12.74 -29.21 -2.33
N ASN A 229 -13.01 -29.24 -3.65
CA ASN A 229 -12.63 -28.12 -4.53
C ASN A 229 -13.50 -26.90 -4.22
N ASN A 230 -12.86 -25.77 -3.96
CA ASN A 230 -13.53 -24.50 -3.72
C ASN A 230 -13.19 -23.48 -4.82
N LEU A 231 -14.19 -23.15 -5.66
CA LEU A 231 -13.99 -22.22 -6.79
C LEU A 231 -13.69 -20.78 -6.33
N ALA A 232 -14.01 -20.41 -5.08
CA ALA A 232 -13.57 -19.11 -4.55
C ALA A 232 -12.05 -18.98 -4.59
N HIS A 233 -11.31 -20.09 -4.42
CA HIS A 233 -9.85 -20.10 -4.46
C HIS A 233 -9.28 -19.78 -5.85
N LEU A 234 -10.02 -20.02 -6.94
CA LEU A 234 -9.65 -19.57 -8.27
C LEU A 234 -9.78 -18.06 -8.43
N LEU A 235 -10.80 -17.45 -7.79
CA LEU A 235 -10.99 -16.00 -7.82
C LEU A 235 -9.92 -15.27 -6.98
N VAL A 236 -9.49 -15.86 -5.86
CA VAL A 236 -8.41 -15.30 -5.04
C VAL A 236 -7.11 -15.30 -5.85
N GLY A 237 -6.45 -14.13 -5.93
CA GLY A 237 -5.24 -13.94 -6.74
C GLY A 237 -5.50 -13.63 -8.21
N SER A 238 -6.77 -13.47 -8.63
CA SER A 238 -7.10 -13.16 -10.02
C SER A 238 -6.89 -11.67 -10.41
N GLU A 239 -6.45 -10.83 -9.51
CA GLU A 239 -6.18 -9.40 -9.74
C GLU A 239 -7.38 -8.63 -10.33
N GLY A 240 -8.59 -9.09 -9.99
CA GLY A 240 -9.84 -8.50 -10.53
C GLY A 240 -10.03 -8.73 -12.02
N THR A 241 -9.44 -9.78 -12.60
CA THR A 241 -9.56 -10.09 -14.05
C THR A 241 -10.67 -11.11 -14.36
N LEU A 242 -11.18 -11.85 -13.37
CA LEU A 242 -12.17 -12.90 -13.58
C LEU A 242 -13.60 -12.50 -13.18
N ALA A 243 -13.73 -11.71 -12.10
CA ALA A 243 -15.03 -11.35 -11.54
C ALA A 243 -14.95 -10.06 -10.71
N TYR A 244 -16.10 -9.47 -10.43
CA TYR A 244 -16.22 -8.33 -9.52
C TYR A 244 -16.82 -8.77 -8.18
N TYR A 245 -16.05 -8.70 -7.10
CA TYR A 245 -16.46 -9.19 -5.77
C TYR A 245 -17.43 -8.21 -5.10
N THR A 246 -18.49 -8.76 -4.49
CA THR A 246 -19.49 -7.97 -3.74
C THR A 246 -19.50 -8.31 -2.25
N ALA A 247 -19.16 -9.55 -1.89
CA ALA A 247 -18.98 -9.99 -0.51
C ALA A 247 -17.90 -11.07 -0.44
N ILE A 248 -17.21 -11.15 0.69
CA ILE A 248 -16.13 -12.13 0.93
C ILE A 248 -16.34 -12.72 2.32
N GLU A 249 -16.46 -14.03 2.42
CA GLU A 249 -16.51 -14.74 3.68
C GLU A 249 -15.11 -15.15 4.10
N LEU A 250 -14.74 -14.82 5.33
CA LEU A 250 -13.41 -14.97 5.90
C LEU A 250 -13.42 -15.90 7.10
N LYS A 251 -12.41 -16.75 7.18
CA LYS A 251 -12.07 -17.54 8.38
C LYS A 251 -11.35 -16.64 9.37
N LEU A 252 -11.81 -16.62 10.62
CA LEU A 252 -11.20 -15.87 11.70
C LEU A 252 -10.41 -16.79 12.64
N TRP A 253 -9.50 -16.17 13.38
CA TRP A 253 -8.63 -16.87 14.31
C TRP A 253 -8.64 -16.21 15.68
N PRO A 254 -8.42 -16.95 16.79
CA PRO A 254 -8.26 -16.35 18.10
C PRO A 254 -6.98 -15.50 18.18
N ILE A 255 -7.04 -14.41 18.93
CA ILE A 255 -5.89 -13.57 19.22
C ILE A 255 -5.00 -14.28 20.25
N LEU A 256 -3.80 -14.65 19.86
CA LEU A 256 -2.77 -15.10 20.79
C LEU A 256 -2.07 -13.89 21.39
N SER A 257 -2.39 -13.58 22.64
CA SER A 257 -1.89 -12.36 23.31
C SER A 257 -0.49 -12.53 23.90
N GLN A 258 -0.08 -13.76 24.15
CA GLN A 258 1.19 -14.08 24.78
C GLN A 258 2.27 -14.32 23.73
N LYS A 259 3.27 -13.43 23.71
CA LYS A 259 4.33 -13.47 22.70
C LYS A 259 5.70 -13.30 23.30
N VAL A 260 6.69 -13.95 22.68
CA VAL A 260 8.10 -13.71 22.92
C VAL A 260 8.88 -13.64 21.62
N LEU A 261 9.97 -12.92 21.63
CA LEU A 261 10.82 -12.71 20.47
C LEU A 261 12.26 -13.07 20.80
N GLY A 262 12.89 -13.87 19.95
CA GLY A 262 14.32 -14.08 19.92
C GLY A 262 14.96 -13.28 18.79
N VAL A 263 15.98 -12.48 19.09
CA VAL A 263 16.76 -11.75 18.09
C VAL A 263 18.06 -12.52 17.87
N CYS A 264 18.11 -13.32 16.79
CA CYS A 264 19.28 -14.12 16.42
C CYS A 264 20.26 -13.25 15.63
N HIS A 265 21.53 -13.26 16.02
CA HIS A 265 22.60 -12.45 15.42
C HIS A 265 23.52 -13.32 14.59
N PHE A 266 23.93 -12.79 13.42
CA PHE A 266 24.82 -13.50 12.50
C PHE A 266 25.94 -12.58 12.02
N ALA A 267 27.16 -13.13 11.94
CA ALA A 267 28.32 -12.41 11.44
C ALA A 267 28.21 -12.07 9.96
N THR A 268 27.57 -12.95 9.16
CA THR A 268 27.36 -12.73 7.72
C THR A 268 25.89 -12.89 7.34
N PHE A 269 25.48 -12.18 6.28
CA PHE A 269 24.16 -12.29 5.70
C PHE A 269 23.84 -13.73 5.24
N HIS A 270 24.81 -14.40 4.60
CA HIS A 270 24.67 -15.78 4.13
C HIS A 270 24.35 -16.74 5.29
N GLN A 271 25.02 -16.60 6.46
CA GLN A 271 24.75 -17.44 7.63
C GLN A 271 23.31 -17.27 8.16
N ALA A 272 22.76 -16.04 8.12
CA ALA A 272 21.37 -15.82 8.50
C ALA A 272 20.40 -16.51 7.55
N MET A 273 20.65 -16.45 6.25
CA MET A 273 19.80 -17.11 5.26
C MET A 273 19.86 -18.63 5.36
N ASP A 274 21.04 -19.21 5.60
CA ASP A 274 21.22 -20.65 5.82
C ASP A 274 20.52 -21.12 7.11
N ALA A 275 20.61 -20.35 8.19
CA ALA A 275 19.99 -20.70 9.48
C ALA A 275 18.45 -20.74 9.43
N ALA A 276 17.82 -19.99 8.54
CA ALA A 276 16.36 -19.87 8.48
C ALA A 276 15.65 -21.23 8.38
N GLN A 277 16.18 -22.17 7.57
CA GLN A 277 15.62 -23.52 7.40
C GLN A 277 15.59 -24.33 8.69
N HIS A 278 16.52 -24.09 9.59
CA HIS A 278 16.59 -24.77 10.89
C HIS A 278 15.68 -24.11 11.92
N LEU A 279 15.65 -22.76 11.96
CA LEU A 279 14.85 -22.01 12.91
C LEU A 279 13.34 -22.24 12.75
N VAL A 280 12.85 -22.49 11.55
CA VAL A 280 11.43 -22.78 11.29
C VAL A 280 10.97 -24.10 11.87
N THR A 281 11.88 -25.07 12.11
CA THR A 281 11.55 -26.35 12.73
C THR A 281 11.12 -26.21 14.20
N LEU A 282 11.39 -25.07 14.83
CA LEU A 282 10.91 -24.72 16.16
C LEU A 282 9.45 -24.23 16.16
N HIS A 283 8.78 -24.23 14.99
CA HIS A 283 7.40 -23.78 14.80
C HIS A 283 7.13 -22.35 15.29
N PRO A 284 7.95 -21.35 14.93
CA PRO A 284 7.69 -19.95 15.26
C PRO A 284 6.44 -19.44 14.53
N GLN A 285 5.92 -18.30 14.98
CA GLN A 285 4.87 -17.58 14.26
C GLN A 285 5.40 -16.97 12.95
N GLY A 286 6.68 -16.56 12.96
CA GLY A 286 7.40 -16.05 11.81
C GLY A 286 8.89 -15.87 12.11
N VAL A 287 9.70 -15.83 11.06
CA VAL A 287 11.14 -15.47 11.09
C VAL A 287 11.40 -14.39 10.07
N GLU A 288 11.86 -13.25 10.55
CA GLU A 288 11.97 -12.02 9.75
C GLU A 288 13.40 -11.51 9.71
N LEU A 289 13.87 -11.17 8.51
CA LEU A 289 15.21 -10.64 8.29
C LEU A 289 15.28 -9.12 8.53
N VAL A 290 16.37 -8.68 9.18
CA VAL A 290 16.83 -7.30 9.27
C VAL A 290 18.31 -7.26 8.87
N ASP A 291 18.66 -6.55 7.79
CA ASP A 291 20.04 -6.47 7.30
C ASP A 291 20.86 -5.35 7.98
N SER A 292 22.18 -5.35 7.73
CA SER A 292 23.12 -4.36 8.30
C SER A 292 22.81 -2.93 7.85
N THR A 293 22.27 -2.75 6.65
CA THR A 293 21.87 -1.43 6.13
C THR A 293 20.77 -0.83 6.99
N MET A 294 19.76 -1.63 7.29
CA MET A 294 18.65 -1.21 8.14
C MET A 294 19.10 -0.95 9.59
N ILE A 295 19.98 -1.81 10.14
CA ILE A 295 20.55 -1.62 11.47
C ILE A 295 21.31 -0.28 11.54
N SER A 296 22.12 0.01 10.53
CA SER A 296 22.91 1.25 10.45
C SER A 296 22.00 2.48 10.36
N LEU A 297 21.05 2.49 9.44
CA LEU A 297 20.10 3.61 9.28
C LEU A 297 19.25 3.85 10.54
N ALA A 298 18.84 2.79 11.22
CA ALA A 298 18.08 2.90 12.45
C ALA A 298 18.89 3.50 13.61
N ARG A 299 20.21 3.28 13.66
CA ARG A 299 21.11 3.94 14.63
C ARG A 299 21.19 5.45 14.43
N ASP A 300 21.08 5.92 13.19
CA ASP A 300 21.12 7.35 12.86
C ASP A 300 19.80 8.08 13.15
N ILE A 301 18.70 7.34 13.34
CA ILE A 301 17.39 7.93 13.62
C ILE A 301 17.13 7.96 15.12
N PRO A 302 16.96 9.16 15.74
CA PRO A 302 16.86 9.29 17.21
C PRO A 302 15.76 8.43 17.83
N MET A 303 14.62 8.26 17.17
CA MET A 303 13.50 7.49 17.70
C MET A 303 13.74 5.97 17.71
N PHE A 304 14.66 5.46 16.88
CA PHE A 304 14.98 4.03 16.79
C PHE A 304 16.29 3.65 17.47
N ARG A 305 17.19 4.63 17.70
CA ARG A 305 18.51 4.39 18.26
C ARG A 305 18.46 3.58 19.56
N ALA A 306 17.64 4.00 20.51
CA ALA A 306 17.52 3.32 21.79
C ALA A 306 17.10 1.84 21.66
N THR A 307 16.18 1.56 20.74
CA THR A 307 15.72 0.18 20.48
C THR A 307 16.85 -0.68 19.89
N ILE A 308 17.61 -0.14 18.92
CA ILE A 308 18.75 -0.87 18.32
C ILE A 308 19.85 -1.11 19.36
N GLU A 309 20.19 -0.12 20.18
CA GLU A 309 21.20 -0.25 21.24
C GLU A 309 20.83 -1.28 22.31
N GLU A 310 19.51 -1.43 22.58
CA GLU A 310 18.99 -2.40 23.55
C GLU A 310 19.00 -3.83 23.02
N VAL A 311 18.78 -4.06 21.70
CA VAL A 311 18.57 -5.41 21.17
C VAL A 311 19.71 -5.93 20.32
N VAL A 312 20.58 -5.08 19.77
CA VAL A 312 21.66 -5.49 18.88
C VAL A 312 22.99 -5.56 19.61
N THR A 313 23.57 -6.75 19.67
CA THR A 313 24.89 -7.01 20.22
C THR A 313 25.94 -6.99 19.10
N GLY A 314 27.05 -6.30 19.29
CA GLY A 314 28.18 -6.27 18.35
C GLY A 314 27.84 -5.60 17.01
N LYS A 315 28.36 -6.16 15.91
CA LYS A 315 28.19 -5.65 14.53
C LYS A 315 27.73 -6.78 13.61
N PRO A 316 26.50 -7.29 13.76
CA PRO A 316 25.98 -8.32 12.85
C PRO A 316 25.76 -7.74 11.44
N GLU A 317 25.98 -8.57 10.40
CA GLU A 317 25.52 -8.25 9.06
C GLU A 317 24.01 -8.50 8.89
N ALA A 318 23.46 -9.42 9.70
CA ALA A 318 22.04 -9.73 9.66
C ALA A 318 21.51 -10.16 11.03
N LEU A 319 20.23 -9.88 11.26
CA LEU A 319 19.44 -10.39 12.37
C LEU A 319 18.27 -11.22 11.81
N LEU A 320 17.92 -12.30 12.49
CA LEU A 320 16.65 -12.97 12.32
C LEU A 320 15.78 -12.78 13.57
N LEU A 321 14.62 -12.18 13.38
CA LEU A 321 13.62 -11.97 14.41
C LEU A 321 12.69 -13.18 14.44
N VAL A 322 12.78 -14.01 15.47
CA VAL A 322 12.02 -15.25 15.63
C VAL A 322 10.91 -15.02 16.64
N GLU A 323 9.66 -14.92 16.19
CA GLU A 323 8.49 -14.65 17.03
C GLU A 323 7.78 -15.97 17.38
N PHE A 324 7.53 -16.20 18.68
CA PHE A 324 6.65 -17.26 19.16
C PHE A 324 5.41 -16.63 19.80
N ALA A 325 4.25 -17.23 19.52
CA ALA A 325 2.98 -16.83 20.13
C ALA A 325 2.23 -18.07 20.60
N GLU A 326 1.89 -18.09 21.87
CA GLU A 326 1.28 -19.24 22.55
C GLU A 326 0.02 -18.80 23.34
N GLU A 327 -0.84 -19.74 23.67
CA GLU A 327 -1.93 -19.52 24.60
C GLU A 327 -1.42 -19.51 26.05
N ASP A 328 -0.44 -20.37 26.34
CA ASP A 328 0.18 -20.54 27.66
C ASP A 328 1.54 -19.83 27.73
N ALA A 329 1.62 -18.79 28.53
CA ALA A 329 2.85 -18.03 28.76
C ALA A 329 3.99 -18.88 29.38
N THR A 330 3.70 -20.01 30.04
CA THR A 330 4.72 -20.88 30.63
C THR A 330 5.63 -21.51 29.56
N LEU A 331 5.12 -21.63 28.32
CA LEU A 331 5.90 -22.15 27.19
C LEU A 331 6.96 -21.19 26.65
N HIS A 332 6.89 -19.90 26.99
CA HIS A 332 7.79 -18.89 26.46
C HIS A 332 9.27 -19.14 26.79
N SER A 333 9.57 -19.51 28.03
CA SER A 333 10.93 -19.81 28.46
C SER A 333 11.47 -21.03 27.72
N THR A 334 10.64 -22.05 27.53
CA THR A 334 10.98 -23.27 26.79
C THR A 334 11.26 -22.95 25.31
N ARG A 335 10.44 -22.12 24.68
CA ARG A 335 10.63 -21.69 23.29
C ARG A 335 11.93 -20.92 23.09
N LEU A 336 12.21 -19.92 23.96
CA LEU A 336 13.44 -19.14 23.87
C LEU A 336 14.68 -19.98 24.21
N LYS A 337 14.56 -20.97 25.11
CA LYS A 337 15.66 -21.90 25.41
C LYS A 337 15.93 -22.82 24.22
N ALA A 338 14.90 -23.39 23.60
CA ALA A 338 15.05 -24.21 22.40
C ALA A 338 15.69 -23.43 21.24
N LEU A 339 15.34 -22.14 21.09
CA LEU A 339 15.96 -21.27 20.09
C LEU A 339 17.46 -21.06 20.36
N GLU A 340 17.84 -20.85 21.64
CA GLU A 340 19.23 -20.67 22.03
C GLU A 340 20.05 -21.97 21.84
N GLU A 341 19.47 -23.12 22.21
CA GLU A 341 20.05 -24.43 21.99
C GLU A 341 20.24 -24.71 20.47
N MET A 342 19.24 -24.43 19.64
CA MET A 342 19.35 -24.56 18.18
C MET A 342 20.47 -23.70 17.60
N MET A 343 20.60 -22.43 18.03
CA MET A 343 21.70 -21.57 17.59
C MET A 343 23.06 -22.13 18.04
N GLY A 344 23.15 -22.69 19.24
CA GLY A 344 24.34 -23.37 19.74
C GLY A 344 24.69 -24.61 18.93
N ASP A 345 23.72 -25.47 18.61
CA ASP A 345 23.89 -26.68 17.80
C ASP A 345 24.33 -26.37 16.36
N LEU A 346 23.88 -25.22 15.82
CA LEU A 346 24.35 -24.70 14.55
C LEU A 346 25.77 -24.08 14.62
N GLY A 347 26.37 -24.03 15.82
CA GLY A 347 27.73 -23.57 16.05
C GLY A 347 27.90 -22.07 16.26
N TYR A 348 26.82 -21.34 16.58
CA TYR A 348 26.90 -19.92 16.88
C TYR A 348 27.08 -19.64 18.39
N SER A 349 28.04 -18.80 18.74
CA SER A 349 28.25 -18.38 20.12
C SER A 349 28.73 -16.93 20.20
N TRP A 350 28.42 -16.24 21.30
CA TRP A 350 28.86 -14.87 21.55
C TRP A 350 30.38 -14.73 21.66
N SER A 351 31.05 -15.80 22.06
CA SER A 351 32.51 -15.85 22.14
C SER A 351 33.20 -16.09 20.79
N GLY A 352 32.46 -16.48 19.76
CA GLY A 352 33.00 -16.92 18.48
C GLY A 352 33.71 -18.29 18.56
N ILE A 353 33.63 -18.98 19.69
CA ILE A 353 34.11 -20.34 19.85
C ILE A 353 33.04 -21.26 19.21
N GLY A 354 33.41 -21.96 18.13
CA GLY A 354 32.50 -22.75 17.33
C GLY A 354 32.61 -22.42 15.85
N LYS A 355 31.49 -22.52 15.11
CA LYS A 355 31.45 -22.24 13.67
C LYS A 355 31.58 -20.74 13.36
N ALA A 356 30.87 -19.90 14.13
CA ALA A 356 30.88 -18.45 13.94
C ALA A 356 30.40 -17.66 15.17
N TRP A 357 30.69 -16.36 15.16
CA TRP A 357 30.12 -15.42 16.12
C TRP A 357 28.61 -15.24 15.86
N GLY A 358 27.83 -15.26 16.94
CA GLY A 358 26.40 -15.05 16.93
C GLY A 358 25.74 -15.49 18.22
N GLY A 359 24.43 -15.33 18.34
CA GLY A 359 23.69 -15.73 19.53
C GLY A 359 22.28 -15.14 19.55
N VAL A 360 21.57 -15.29 20.66
CA VAL A 360 20.16 -14.89 20.80
C VAL A 360 20.02 -13.81 21.88
N THR A 361 19.47 -12.65 21.53
CA THR A 361 18.92 -11.70 22.51
C THR A 361 17.45 -12.01 22.73
N LYS A 362 17.08 -12.31 23.98
CA LYS A 362 15.70 -12.69 24.35
C LYS A 362 14.90 -11.43 24.69
N VAL A 363 13.72 -11.27 24.07
CA VAL A 363 12.83 -10.12 24.26
C VAL A 363 11.47 -10.60 24.73
N THR A 364 11.21 -10.44 26.03
CA THR A 364 9.93 -10.83 26.67
C THR A 364 9.04 -9.62 26.96
N ASP A 365 9.61 -8.42 27.03
CA ASP A 365 8.85 -7.18 27.24
C ASP A 365 8.03 -6.82 26.00
N SER A 366 6.71 -6.71 26.18
CA SER A 366 5.77 -6.41 25.07
C SER A 366 5.96 -5.00 24.49
N ALA A 367 6.41 -4.04 25.29
CA ALA A 367 6.68 -2.69 24.81
C ALA A 367 7.91 -2.65 23.91
N LEU A 368 8.97 -3.40 24.25
CA LEU A 368 10.15 -3.56 23.41
C LEU A 368 9.84 -4.32 22.12
N GLN A 369 9.01 -5.39 22.19
CA GLN A 369 8.52 -6.08 20.98
C GLN A 369 7.77 -5.14 20.05
N GLY A 370 6.93 -4.25 20.60
CA GLY A 370 6.23 -3.21 19.85
C GLY A 370 7.20 -2.25 19.15
N ARG A 371 8.24 -1.76 19.87
CA ARG A 371 9.26 -0.88 19.27
C ARG A 371 10.07 -1.57 18.16
N ILE A 372 10.37 -2.86 18.30
CA ILE A 372 11.04 -3.65 17.25
C ILE A 372 10.14 -3.82 16.02
N ALA A 373 8.86 -4.07 16.21
CA ALA A 373 7.88 -4.17 15.13
C ALA A 373 7.73 -2.83 14.38
N ASP A 374 7.69 -1.70 15.10
CA ASP A 374 7.66 -0.35 14.52
C ASP A 374 8.94 -0.04 13.73
N LEU A 375 10.11 -0.40 14.27
CA LEU A 375 11.38 -0.28 13.58
C LEU A 375 11.36 -1.06 12.26
N ARG A 376 10.96 -2.34 12.29
CA ARG A 376 10.91 -3.19 11.11
C ARG A 376 9.94 -2.64 10.05
N SER A 377 8.75 -2.24 10.45
CA SER A 377 7.75 -1.68 9.53
C SER A 377 8.18 -0.34 8.91
N SER A 378 9.06 0.39 9.58
CA SER A 378 9.60 1.67 9.13
C SER A 378 10.83 1.52 8.23
N GLY A 379 11.55 0.40 8.29
CA GLY A 379 12.83 0.21 7.60
C GLY A 379 12.73 0.37 6.08
N LEU A 380 11.72 -0.23 5.45
CA LEU A 380 11.43 -0.04 4.02
C LEU A 380 11.26 1.44 3.64
N ASN A 381 10.56 2.17 4.49
CA ASN A 381 10.23 3.57 4.24
C ASN A 381 11.46 4.48 4.37
N ILE A 382 12.38 4.12 5.26
CA ILE A 382 13.65 4.82 5.44
C ILE A 382 14.50 4.68 4.17
N MET A 383 14.60 3.49 3.61
CA MET A 383 15.31 3.25 2.35
C MET A 383 14.66 4.00 1.17
N MET A 384 13.33 4.13 1.13
CA MET A 384 12.59 4.88 0.11
C MET A 384 12.67 6.40 0.26
N SER A 385 13.25 6.93 1.34
CA SER A 385 13.34 8.37 1.61
C SER A 385 14.56 9.08 0.99
N MET A 386 15.35 8.38 0.19
CA MET A 386 16.47 8.96 -0.58
C MET A 386 15.98 10.19 -1.37
N LYS A 387 16.76 11.28 -1.34
CA LYS A 387 16.38 12.55 -1.98
C LYS A 387 16.86 12.70 -3.41
N ASP A 388 17.80 11.87 -3.84
CA ASP A 388 18.27 11.76 -5.24
C ASP A 388 17.25 11.01 -6.13
N ASP A 389 17.54 10.92 -7.42
CA ASP A 389 16.67 10.25 -8.40
C ASP A 389 16.81 8.73 -8.40
N GLY A 390 17.88 8.19 -7.86
CA GLY A 390 18.06 6.75 -7.67
C GLY A 390 17.12 6.27 -6.56
N LYS A 391 16.22 5.35 -6.90
CA LYS A 391 15.23 4.79 -5.96
C LYS A 391 15.29 3.28 -5.94
N PRO A 392 15.04 2.64 -4.79
CA PRO A 392 14.75 1.21 -4.76
C PRO A 392 13.50 0.90 -5.60
N VAL A 393 13.65 0.08 -6.64
CA VAL A 393 12.57 -0.21 -7.60
C VAL A 393 12.03 -1.62 -7.36
N SER A 394 10.70 -1.72 -7.27
CA SER A 394 9.97 -2.97 -7.09
C SER A 394 9.72 -3.65 -8.44
N PHE A 395 10.46 -4.74 -8.74
CA PHE A 395 10.22 -5.57 -9.93
C PHE A 395 10.72 -7.02 -9.78
N VAL A 396 11.84 -7.27 -9.11
CA VAL A 396 12.41 -8.60 -8.83
C VAL A 396 12.33 -9.00 -7.36
N GLU A 397 11.86 -8.09 -6.51
CA GLU A 397 11.53 -8.44 -5.13
C GLU A 397 10.35 -9.42 -5.12
N ASP A 398 10.13 -10.10 -3.99
CA ASP A 398 8.99 -11.01 -3.82
C ASP A 398 9.18 -12.39 -4.46
N CYS A 399 10.37 -12.69 -4.98
CA CYS A 399 10.68 -14.07 -5.36
C CYS A 399 10.79 -14.96 -4.12
N ALA A 400 10.28 -16.18 -4.24
CA ALA A 400 10.32 -17.17 -3.16
C ALA A 400 10.97 -18.45 -3.63
N VAL A 401 11.85 -19.02 -2.78
CA VAL A 401 12.51 -20.32 -3.00
C VAL A 401 12.31 -21.22 -1.78
N GLU A 402 12.60 -22.49 -1.91
CA GLU A 402 12.64 -23.39 -0.75
C GLU A 402 13.74 -22.95 0.23
N LEU A 403 13.51 -23.19 1.52
CA LEU A 403 14.41 -22.69 2.57
C LEU A 403 15.85 -23.20 2.46
N PRO A 404 16.11 -24.45 2.06
CA PRO A 404 17.48 -24.93 1.85
C PRO A 404 18.24 -24.18 0.77
N ASP A 405 17.54 -23.61 -0.21
CA ASP A 405 18.12 -22.88 -1.33
C ASP A 405 18.30 -21.38 -1.06
N LEU A 406 17.73 -20.86 0.03
CA LEU A 406 17.60 -19.42 0.29
C LEU A 406 18.96 -18.71 0.32
N ALA A 407 19.96 -19.31 0.99
CA ALA A 407 21.31 -18.71 1.07
C ALA A 407 22.01 -18.65 -0.29
N ALA A 408 21.97 -19.73 -1.08
CA ALA A 408 22.57 -19.79 -2.41
C ALA A 408 21.83 -18.85 -3.39
N TYR A 409 20.50 -18.80 -3.31
CA TYR A 409 19.67 -17.91 -4.14
C TYR A 409 19.98 -16.42 -3.88
N THR A 410 20.11 -16.01 -2.62
CA THR A 410 20.45 -14.62 -2.27
C THR A 410 21.85 -14.23 -2.71
N ALA A 411 22.82 -15.15 -2.67
CA ALA A 411 24.16 -14.92 -3.21
C ALA A 411 24.09 -14.68 -4.74
N GLY A 412 23.37 -15.52 -5.48
CA GLY A 412 23.19 -15.33 -6.93
C GLY A 412 22.49 -14.03 -7.30
N LEU A 413 21.50 -13.57 -6.52
CA LEU A 413 20.89 -12.26 -6.73
C LEU A 413 21.89 -11.11 -6.52
N THR A 414 22.74 -11.21 -5.49
CA THR A 414 23.78 -10.21 -5.21
C THR A 414 24.76 -10.10 -6.38
N GLU A 415 25.22 -11.24 -6.92
CA GLU A 415 26.10 -11.28 -8.11
C GLU A 415 25.46 -10.61 -9.33
N ILE A 416 24.15 -10.85 -9.58
CA ILE A 416 23.44 -10.20 -10.68
C ILE A 416 23.43 -8.67 -10.48
N PHE A 417 23.14 -8.17 -9.29
CA PHE A 417 23.11 -6.72 -9.04
C PHE A 417 24.49 -6.09 -9.19
N GLU A 418 25.53 -6.72 -8.68
CA GLU A 418 26.92 -6.25 -8.82
C GLU A 418 27.36 -6.22 -10.29
N LYS A 419 27.04 -7.26 -11.06
CA LYS A 419 27.27 -7.31 -12.53
C LYS A 419 26.64 -6.13 -13.26
N HIS A 420 25.47 -5.68 -12.83
CA HIS A 420 24.76 -4.54 -13.43
C HIS A 420 25.08 -3.19 -12.78
N GLY A 421 26.09 -3.14 -11.89
CA GLY A 421 26.56 -1.90 -11.25
C GLY A 421 25.55 -1.26 -10.29
N THR A 422 24.67 -2.07 -9.70
CA THR A 422 23.74 -1.64 -8.68
C THR A 422 23.87 -2.49 -7.40
N ARG A 423 23.10 -2.15 -6.38
CA ARG A 423 23.03 -2.89 -5.12
C ARG A 423 21.57 -3.11 -4.71
N GLY A 424 21.30 -4.22 -4.07
CA GLY A 424 20.00 -4.50 -3.46
C GLY A 424 19.88 -3.91 -2.06
N THR A 425 18.66 -3.58 -1.66
CA THR A 425 18.26 -3.36 -0.27
C THR A 425 17.44 -4.57 0.17
N TRP A 426 17.74 -5.14 1.35
CA TRP A 426 17.25 -6.45 1.72
C TRP A 426 16.34 -6.41 2.96
N TYR A 427 15.19 -7.02 2.86
CA TYR A 427 14.42 -7.57 3.97
C TYR A 427 13.68 -8.81 3.47
N ALA A 428 13.24 -9.69 4.36
CA ALA A 428 12.63 -10.96 3.94
C ALA A 428 11.68 -11.51 5.00
N HIS A 429 10.66 -12.21 4.53
CA HIS A 429 9.95 -13.20 5.30
C HIS A 429 10.77 -14.51 5.24
N ALA A 430 11.86 -14.57 6.00
CA ALA A 430 12.84 -15.65 5.90
C ALA A 430 12.22 -17.03 6.22
N SER A 431 11.21 -17.07 7.10
CA SER A 431 10.50 -18.31 7.45
C SER A 431 9.79 -19.01 6.30
N VAL A 432 9.55 -18.32 5.20
CA VAL A 432 8.81 -18.84 4.04
C VAL A 432 9.57 -18.65 2.72
N GLY A 433 10.86 -18.34 2.81
CA GLY A 433 11.75 -18.18 1.66
C GLY A 433 11.44 -17.01 0.74
N CYS A 434 10.61 -16.04 1.19
CA CYS A 434 10.18 -14.91 0.37
C CYS A 434 11.04 -13.68 0.65
N LEU A 435 11.64 -13.14 -0.41
CA LEU A 435 12.61 -12.04 -0.35
C LEU A 435 12.00 -10.73 -0.84
N HIS A 436 12.38 -9.62 -0.18
CA HIS A 436 12.07 -8.28 -0.66
C HIS A 436 13.38 -7.53 -0.93
N VAL A 437 13.91 -7.74 -2.12
CA VAL A 437 15.13 -7.07 -2.56
C VAL A 437 14.83 -6.07 -3.67
N ARG A 438 15.32 -4.84 -3.53
CA ARG A 438 15.07 -3.78 -4.51
C ARG A 438 16.38 -3.18 -5.00
N PRO A 439 16.72 -3.36 -6.29
CA PRO A 439 17.81 -2.65 -6.92
C PRO A 439 17.55 -1.14 -6.96
N VAL A 440 18.60 -0.34 -6.78
CA VAL A 440 18.52 1.12 -6.83
C VAL A 440 18.76 1.59 -8.26
N LEU A 441 17.73 2.17 -8.91
CA LEU A 441 17.74 2.62 -10.30
C LEU A 441 17.04 3.97 -10.46
N ASN A 442 17.44 4.73 -11.48
CA ASN A 442 16.78 5.98 -11.89
C ASN A 442 15.93 5.75 -13.16
N LEU A 443 14.66 5.44 -13.01
CA LEU A 443 13.75 5.14 -14.12
C LEU A 443 13.39 6.37 -15.00
N LYS A 444 13.92 7.55 -14.71
CA LYS A 444 13.87 8.69 -15.65
C LYS A 444 14.86 8.50 -16.81
N LEU A 445 15.88 7.64 -16.66
CA LEU A 445 16.93 7.39 -17.63
C LEU A 445 16.69 6.10 -18.43
N ASP A 446 16.79 6.18 -19.75
CA ASP A 446 16.65 5.01 -20.65
C ASP A 446 17.63 3.89 -20.34
N LYS A 447 18.85 4.27 -19.96
CA LYS A 447 19.88 3.29 -19.59
C LYS A 447 19.45 2.45 -18.39
N ASP A 448 18.85 3.06 -17.36
CA ASP A 448 18.45 2.36 -16.14
C ASP A 448 17.19 1.51 -16.35
N VAL A 449 16.31 1.92 -17.28
CA VAL A 449 15.18 1.06 -17.72
C VAL A 449 15.69 -0.19 -18.43
N LYS A 450 16.71 -0.08 -19.30
CA LYS A 450 17.36 -1.23 -19.94
C LYS A 450 18.06 -2.13 -18.90
N THR A 451 18.72 -1.52 -17.92
CA THR A 451 19.33 -2.25 -16.79
C THR A 451 18.28 -2.98 -15.97
N MET A 452 17.14 -2.35 -15.67
CA MET A 452 16.00 -2.98 -15.01
C MET A 452 15.52 -4.22 -15.76
N ARG A 453 15.38 -4.12 -17.09
CA ARG A 453 14.99 -5.26 -17.94
C ARG A 453 16.00 -6.40 -17.86
N ALA A 454 17.30 -6.12 -18.01
CA ALA A 454 18.35 -7.12 -17.95
C ALA A 454 18.41 -7.84 -16.59
N ILE A 455 18.30 -7.08 -15.49
CA ILE A 455 18.21 -7.65 -14.15
C ILE A 455 16.98 -8.54 -14.00
N ALA A 456 15.80 -8.13 -14.49
CA ALA A 456 14.58 -8.93 -14.43
C ALA A 456 14.73 -10.27 -15.14
N GLU A 457 15.28 -10.27 -16.37
CA GLU A 457 15.50 -11.49 -17.14
C GLU A 457 16.41 -12.49 -16.39
N GLU A 458 17.54 -12.01 -15.85
CA GLU A 458 18.49 -12.85 -15.14
C GLU A 458 17.95 -13.34 -13.79
N CYS A 459 17.25 -12.49 -13.04
CA CYS A 459 16.66 -12.88 -11.76
C CYS A 459 15.53 -13.91 -11.94
N PHE A 460 14.69 -13.77 -12.98
CA PHE A 460 13.64 -14.76 -13.23
C PHE A 460 14.18 -16.06 -13.80
N ASP A 461 15.30 -16.05 -14.54
CA ASP A 461 16.04 -17.27 -14.89
C ASP A 461 16.62 -17.94 -13.64
N LEU A 462 17.13 -17.14 -12.69
CA LEU A 462 17.68 -17.65 -11.45
C LEU A 462 16.60 -18.34 -10.61
N VAL A 463 15.46 -17.67 -10.35
CA VAL A 463 14.39 -18.26 -9.52
C VAL A 463 13.78 -19.49 -10.18
N ALA A 464 13.65 -19.52 -11.50
CA ALA A 464 13.17 -20.68 -12.25
C ALA A 464 14.10 -21.91 -12.09
N ARG A 465 15.44 -21.70 -12.07
CA ARG A 465 16.41 -22.77 -11.79
C ARG A 465 16.22 -23.41 -10.41
N TYR A 466 15.83 -22.61 -9.41
CA TYR A 466 15.49 -23.10 -8.07
C TYR A 466 14.05 -23.62 -7.96
N LYS A 467 13.29 -23.71 -9.07
CA LYS A 467 11.86 -24.07 -9.08
C LYS A 467 11.02 -23.22 -8.11
N GLY A 468 11.48 -22.01 -7.87
CA GLY A 468 10.83 -21.02 -7.01
C GLY A 468 9.71 -20.28 -7.71
N SER A 469 9.08 -19.36 -6.98
CA SER A 469 8.04 -18.46 -7.50
C SER A 469 8.62 -17.06 -7.74
N HIS A 470 8.31 -16.47 -8.88
CA HIS A 470 8.68 -15.09 -9.20
C HIS A 470 7.77 -14.07 -8.49
N SER A 471 6.70 -14.52 -7.88
CA SER A 471 5.75 -13.71 -7.10
C SER A 471 5.30 -14.49 -5.87
N GLY A 472 5.76 -14.08 -4.70
CA GLY A 472 5.45 -14.69 -3.42
C GLY A 472 4.21 -14.11 -2.75
N GLU A 473 4.01 -12.77 -2.86
CA GLU A 473 2.87 -12.08 -2.23
C GLU A 473 2.36 -10.85 -2.99
N HIS A 474 3.19 -10.18 -3.83
CA HIS A 474 2.82 -8.90 -4.44
C HIS A 474 1.95 -9.04 -5.70
N GLY A 475 1.81 -10.24 -6.27
CA GLY A 475 1.10 -10.51 -7.50
C GLY A 475 1.90 -10.19 -8.76
N ASP A 476 1.30 -10.36 -9.91
CA ASP A 476 1.94 -10.23 -11.22
C ASP A 476 1.83 -8.82 -11.81
N GLY A 477 0.59 -8.33 -11.93
CA GLY A 477 0.29 -7.02 -12.49
C GLY A 477 0.91 -6.80 -13.87
N LEU A 478 1.47 -5.60 -14.07
CA LEU A 478 2.24 -5.24 -15.28
C LEU A 478 3.71 -5.63 -15.18
N VAL A 479 4.20 -5.91 -13.97
CA VAL A 479 5.63 -6.18 -13.72
C VAL A 479 6.02 -7.59 -14.13
N ARG A 480 5.19 -8.60 -13.78
CA ARG A 480 5.59 -10.02 -13.84
C ARG A 480 4.81 -10.85 -14.84
N SER A 481 3.61 -10.42 -15.24
CA SER A 481 2.73 -11.24 -16.09
C SER A 481 3.39 -11.67 -17.41
N GLU A 482 4.24 -10.85 -18.03
CA GLU A 482 4.93 -11.23 -19.29
C GLU A 482 5.93 -12.37 -19.12
N PHE A 483 6.36 -12.67 -17.89
CA PHE A 483 7.34 -13.73 -17.59
C PHE A 483 6.70 -15.07 -17.25
N HIS A 484 5.36 -15.20 -17.35
CA HIS A 484 4.66 -16.44 -17.04
C HIS A 484 5.13 -17.63 -17.87
N GLU A 485 5.48 -17.43 -19.16
CA GLU A 485 5.99 -18.52 -19.98
C GLU A 485 7.34 -19.03 -19.47
N LYS A 486 8.22 -18.14 -19.01
CA LYS A 486 9.50 -18.48 -18.38
C LYS A 486 9.29 -19.27 -17.08
N MET A 487 8.27 -18.93 -16.30
CA MET A 487 8.00 -19.54 -14.98
C MET A 487 7.19 -20.83 -15.06
N PHE A 488 6.16 -20.87 -15.89
CA PHE A 488 5.17 -21.95 -15.91
C PHE A 488 5.17 -22.73 -17.22
N GLY A 489 5.81 -22.23 -18.28
CA GLY A 489 5.81 -22.81 -19.62
C GLY A 489 4.56 -22.43 -20.44
N ALA A 490 4.66 -22.59 -21.77
CA ALA A 490 3.66 -22.15 -22.74
C ALA A 490 2.28 -22.81 -22.52
N ARG A 491 2.24 -24.08 -22.06
CA ARG A 491 0.96 -24.79 -21.79
C ARG A 491 0.19 -24.10 -20.66
N MET A 492 0.86 -23.68 -19.58
CA MET A 492 0.23 -23.00 -18.46
C MET A 492 -0.25 -21.60 -18.86
N VAL A 493 0.52 -20.86 -19.65
CA VAL A 493 0.07 -19.55 -20.19
C VAL A 493 -1.21 -19.73 -21.02
N SER A 494 -1.26 -20.75 -21.88
CA SER A 494 -2.48 -21.10 -22.61
C SER A 494 -3.65 -21.45 -21.67
N ASN A 495 -3.38 -22.15 -20.59
CA ASN A 495 -4.38 -22.51 -19.58
C ASN A 495 -4.92 -21.26 -18.84
N PHE A 496 -4.05 -20.31 -18.50
CA PHE A 496 -4.51 -19.03 -17.92
C PHE A 496 -5.40 -18.26 -18.89
N ALA A 497 -5.04 -18.22 -20.18
CA ALA A 497 -5.86 -17.58 -21.21
C ALA A 497 -7.22 -18.30 -21.38
N GLU A 498 -7.25 -19.65 -21.32
CA GLU A 498 -8.48 -20.44 -21.36
C GLU A 498 -9.42 -20.11 -20.18
N VAL A 499 -8.87 -20.03 -18.95
CA VAL A 499 -9.65 -19.63 -17.76
C VAL A 499 -10.19 -18.21 -17.93
N LYS A 500 -9.35 -17.25 -18.32
CA LYS A 500 -9.78 -15.87 -18.56
C LYS A 500 -10.93 -15.81 -19.55
N LYS A 501 -10.81 -16.52 -20.66
CA LYS A 501 -11.84 -16.54 -21.72
C LYS A 501 -13.18 -17.12 -21.25
N ARG A 502 -13.17 -18.07 -20.32
CA ARG A 502 -14.40 -18.67 -19.77
C ARG A 502 -15.13 -17.74 -18.81
N PHE A 503 -14.38 -16.96 -18.02
CA PHE A 503 -14.96 -16.02 -17.06
C PHE A 503 -15.26 -14.65 -17.70
N ASP A 504 -14.45 -14.24 -18.65
CA ASP A 504 -14.51 -12.90 -19.25
C ASP A 504 -14.11 -12.95 -20.75
N PRO A 505 -14.98 -13.46 -21.60
CA PRO A 505 -14.67 -13.64 -23.02
C PRO A 505 -14.42 -12.35 -23.80
N ASN A 506 -14.92 -11.21 -23.29
CA ASN A 506 -14.84 -9.91 -23.95
C ASN A 506 -13.82 -8.95 -23.32
N GLY A 507 -13.06 -9.38 -22.32
CA GLY A 507 -12.06 -8.55 -21.66
C GLY A 507 -12.64 -7.37 -20.86
N LEU A 508 -13.82 -7.55 -20.26
CA LEU A 508 -14.47 -6.54 -19.43
C LEU A 508 -13.65 -6.21 -18.19
N PHE A 509 -13.09 -7.22 -17.52
CA PHE A 509 -12.44 -7.10 -16.24
C PHE A 509 -10.92 -6.95 -16.37
N ASN A 510 -10.39 -5.80 -16.01
CA ASN A 510 -8.98 -5.46 -15.84
C ASN A 510 -8.02 -6.08 -16.88
N PRO A 511 -8.21 -5.87 -18.19
CA PRO A 511 -7.42 -6.49 -19.24
C PRO A 511 -5.93 -6.11 -19.12
N GLY A 512 -5.03 -6.99 -19.64
CA GLY A 512 -3.59 -6.79 -19.65
C GLY A 512 -2.93 -7.09 -18.30
N LYS A 513 -3.55 -7.89 -17.44
CA LYS A 513 -2.99 -8.44 -16.19
C LYS A 513 -3.15 -9.95 -16.22
N ILE A 514 -2.12 -10.68 -15.77
CA ILE A 514 -2.01 -12.14 -15.78
C ILE A 514 -2.00 -12.71 -17.23
N VAL A 515 -2.92 -12.29 -18.08
CA VAL A 515 -3.05 -12.71 -19.47
C VAL A 515 -2.91 -11.49 -20.38
N ASP A 516 -2.23 -11.66 -21.52
CA ASP A 516 -2.02 -10.62 -22.56
C ASP A 516 -1.39 -9.32 -22.00
N ALA A 517 -0.45 -9.47 -21.09
CA ALA A 517 0.21 -8.32 -20.45
C ALA A 517 1.17 -7.61 -21.42
N PRO A 518 1.29 -6.28 -21.35
CA PRO A 518 2.31 -5.52 -22.05
C PRO A 518 3.71 -5.83 -21.51
N LYS A 519 4.75 -5.38 -22.21
CA LYS A 519 6.12 -5.45 -21.72
C LYS A 519 6.30 -4.65 -20.43
N MET A 520 7.00 -5.22 -19.44
CA MET A 520 7.22 -4.56 -18.15
C MET A 520 7.96 -3.23 -18.27
N ASP A 521 8.81 -3.10 -19.29
CA ASP A 521 9.64 -1.94 -19.56
C ASP A 521 9.07 -1.01 -20.64
N ASP A 522 7.77 -1.13 -20.98
CA ASP A 522 7.10 -0.18 -21.86
C ASP A 522 6.99 1.19 -21.16
N ARG A 523 7.92 2.09 -21.48
CA ARG A 523 8.01 3.42 -20.88
C ARG A 523 6.78 4.29 -21.07
N ARG A 524 5.91 4.01 -22.06
CA ARG A 524 4.65 4.73 -22.25
C ARG A 524 3.70 4.54 -21.05
N LEU A 525 3.88 3.45 -20.33
CA LEU A 525 3.08 3.10 -19.15
C LEU A 525 3.72 3.60 -17.83
N PHE A 526 4.91 4.19 -17.87
CA PHE A 526 5.62 4.62 -16.66
C PHE A 526 5.12 5.96 -16.11
N ARG A 527 5.22 6.13 -14.79
CA ARG A 527 5.05 7.44 -14.13
C ARG A 527 6.00 8.49 -14.69
N TYR A 528 7.22 8.06 -15.05
CA TYR A 528 8.27 8.84 -15.66
C TYR A 528 8.47 8.38 -17.09
N GLY A 529 7.45 8.59 -17.92
CA GLY A 529 7.43 8.19 -19.32
C GLY A 529 8.48 8.92 -20.18
N PRO A 530 8.54 8.61 -21.49
CA PRO A 530 9.43 9.32 -22.41
C PRO A 530 9.17 10.83 -22.38
N GLY A 531 10.23 11.63 -22.31
CA GLY A 531 10.11 13.10 -22.26
C GLY A 531 9.55 13.65 -20.95
N TYR A 532 9.50 12.86 -19.88
CA TYR A 532 9.08 13.33 -18.58
C TYR A 532 10.02 14.44 -18.07
N ALA A 533 9.49 15.64 -17.97
CA ALA A 533 10.16 16.82 -17.43
C ALA A 533 9.13 17.78 -16.87
N ALA A 534 9.53 18.63 -15.93
CA ALA A 534 8.79 19.81 -15.53
C ALA A 534 9.60 21.07 -15.91
N PRO A 535 8.92 22.17 -16.32
CA PRO A 535 9.60 23.43 -16.49
C PRO A 535 10.17 23.92 -15.15
N GLU A 536 11.16 24.78 -15.17
CA GLU A 536 11.62 25.45 -13.96
C GLU A 536 10.48 26.27 -13.35
N ILE A 537 10.19 25.99 -12.08
CA ILE A 537 9.11 26.66 -11.34
C ILE A 537 9.75 27.57 -10.30
N ARG A 538 9.45 28.86 -10.38
CA ARG A 538 9.84 29.79 -9.31
C ARG A 538 9.10 29.42 -8.02
N THR A 539 9.86 29.25 -6.96
CA THR A 539 9.37 28.89 -5.62
C THR A 539 9.69 29.97 -4.60
N GLU A 540 8.88 30.08 -3.57
CA GLU A 540 9.09 31.01 -2.45
C GLU A 540 9.89 30.40 -1.31
N LEU A 541 9.91 29.04 -1.24
CA LEU A 541 10.61 28.29 -0.20
C LEU A 541 11.84 27.58 -0.78
N ASP A 542 12.82 27.32 0.07
CA ASP A 542 14.01 26.57 -0.30
C ASP A 542 13.70 25.06 -0.46
N TRP A 543 13.97 24.52 -1.64
CA TRP A 543 13.83 23.10 -2.01
C TRP A 543 15.17 22.49 -2.45
N SER A 544 16.30 23.12 -2.18
CA SER A 544 17.64 22.69 -2.60
C SER A 544 18.08 21.33 -2.05
N ALA A 545 17.41 20.83 -1.00
CA ALA A 545 17.67 19.53 -0.43
C ALA A 545 17.38 18.34 -1.37
N TRP A 546 16.61 18.54 -2.46
CA TRP A 546 16.34 17.54 -3.48
C TRP A 546 17.22 17.80 -4.69
N THR A 547 18.21 16.90 -4.92
CA THR A 547 19.35 17.14 -5.81
C THR A 547 19.28 16.42 -7.16
N GLY A 548 18.27 15.57 -7.39
CA GLY A 548 18.11 14.80 -8.63
C GLY A 548 17.83 15.67 -9.86
N SER A 549 17.81 15.07 -11.04
CA SER A 549 17.40 15.73 -12.30
C SER A 549 15.93 16.16 -12.19
N GLY A 550 15.66 17.45 -12.38
CA GLY A 550 14.38 18.03 -12.01
C GLY A 550 14.23 18.23 -10.49
N GLY A 551 15.33 18.31 -9.73
CA GLY A 551 15.37 18.52 -8.29
C GLY A 551 14.52 19.68 -7.76
N GLY A 552 14.79 20.13 -6.56
CA GLY A 552 14.02 21.23 -5.99
C GLY A 552 12.56 20.84 -5.72
N PHE A 553 11.62 21.71 -6.10
CA PHE A 553 10.20 21.50 -5.85
C PHE A 553 9.62 20.25 -6.55
N GLN A 554 10.07 19.97 -7.79
CA GLN A 554 9.70 18.74 -8.51
C GLN A 554 10.13 17.51 -7.74
N GLY A 555 11.40 17.43 -7.35
CA GLY A 555 11.93 16.30 -6.58
C GLY A 555 11.19 16.07 -5.26
N ALA A 556 10.81 17.14 -4.55
CA ALA A 556 10.03 17.06 -3.33
C ALA A 556 8.62 16.46 -3.57
N ILE A 557 7.95 16.82 -4.66
CA ILE A 557 6.63 16.26 -5.03
C ILE A 557 6.77 14.78 -5.38
N GLU A 558 7.80 14.39 -6.10
CA GLU A 558 8.08 13.02 -6.57
C GLU A 558 8.47 12.05 -5.44
N MET A 559 8.76 12.56 -4.24
CA MET A 559 8.93 11.71 -3.05
C MET A 559 7.70 10.85 -2.75
N CYS A 560 6.51 11.22 -3.22
CA CYS A 560 5.32 10.39 -3.07
C CYS A 560 5.40 9.13 -3.94
N ASN A 561 5.67 7.99 -3.32
CA ASN A 561 5.67 6.66 -3.97
C ASN A 561 4.31 5.95 -3.93
N ASN A 562 3.24 6.62 -3.54
CA ASN A 562 1.87 6.07 -3.43
C ASN A 562 1.67 4.93 -2.39
N ASN A 563 2.59 4.70 -1.46
CA ASN A 563 2.41 3.68 -0.42
C ASN A 563 1.11 3.80 0.39
N GLY A 564 0.44 4.95 0.33
CA GLY A 564 -0.87 5.18 0.93
C GLY A 564 -0.88 5.34 2.46
N ALA A 565 0.27 5.48 3.15
CA ALA A 565 0.32 5.68 4.60
C ALA A 565 -0.56 6.85 5.09
N CYS A 566 -0.77 7.86 4.21
CA CYS A 566 -1.67 8.98 4.48
C CYS A 566 -3.17 8.62 4.49
N ARG A 567 -3.54 7.40 4.07
CA ARG A 567 -4.94 6.91 4.10
C ARG A 567 -5.31 6.20 5.40
N LYS A 568 -4.40 6.07 6.34
CA LYS A 568 -4.71 5.44 7.64
C LYS A 568 -5.85 6.19 8.36
N LEU A 569 -6.77 5.43 8.93
CA LEU A 569 -8.01 5.98 9.49
C LEU A 569 -7.91 6.27 10.98
N LYS A 570 -6.97 5.62 11.66
CA LYS A 570 -6.67 5.82 13.09
C LYS A 570 -5.15 5.83 13.34
N GLY A 571 -4.78 6.31 14.51
CA GLY A 571 -3.38 6.50 14.89
C GLY A 571 -2.74 7.70 14.20
N GLY A 572 -1.79 8.38 14.86
CA GLY A 572 -1.12 9.56 14.35
C GLY A 572 -2.06 10.71 13.98
N VAL A 573 -1.54 11.70 13.26
CA VAL A 573 -2.28 12.91 12.88
C VAL A 573 -2.43 13.10 11.36
N MET A 574 -1.75 12.29 10.53
CA MET A 574 -1.72 12.49 9.08
C MET A 574 -3.09 12.37 8.43
N CYS A 575 -3.38 13.35 7.57
CA CYS A 575 -4.56 13.61 6.76
C CYS A 575 -5.90 13.56 7.50
N PRO A 576 -6.15 14.51 8.43
CA PRO A 576 -7.45 14.62 9.09
C PRO A 576 -8.60 14.82 8.08
N SER A 577 -8.37 15.52 6.97
CA SER A 577 -9.35 15.68 5.89
C SER A 577 -9.79 14.33 5.30
N TYR A 578 -8.85 13.43 5.00
CA TYR A 578 -9.18 12.11 4.47
C TYR A 578 -9.98 11.26 5.48
N ARG A 579 -9.66 11.34 6.77
CA ARG A 579 -10.37 10.59 7.82
C ARG A 579 -11.86 10.94 7.89
N VAL A 580 -12.21 12.16 7.47
CA VAL A 580 -13.61 12.62 7.41
C VAL A 580 -14.26 12.31 6.08
N THR A 581 -13.58 12.62 4.96
CA THR A 581 -14.19 12.56 3.63
C THR A 581 -14.02 11.23 2.92
N ARG A 582 -12.99 10.47 3.25
CA ARG A 582 -12.56 9.23 2.54
C ARG A 582 -12.23 9.45 1.06
N LYS A 583 -12.16 10.70 0.59
CA LYS A 583 -11.90 11.05 -0.81
C LYS A 583 -10.40 11.10 -1.11
N GLU A 584 -9.99 10.54 -2.24
CA GLU A 584 -8.59 10.58 -2.70
C GLU A 584 -8.09 12.02 -2.92
N GLN A 585 -8.96 12.96 -3.22
CA GLN A 585 -8.64 14.40 -3.32
C GLN A 585 -8.08 14.95 -1.99
N ASP A 586 -8.57 14.46 -0.85
CA ASP A 586 -8.34 15.04 0.46
C ASP A 586 -7.20 14.37 1.23
N VAL A 587 -6.37 13.60 0.54
CA VAL A 587 -5.22 12.89 1.10
C VAL A 587 -3.90 13.41 0.53
N THR A 588 -2.81 13.30 1.28
CA THR A 588 -1.46 13.75 0.82
C THR A 588 -1.09 13.12 -0.52
N ARG A 589 -1.33 11.82 -0.71
CA ARG A 589 -1.05 11.09 -1.95
C ARG A 589 -1.79 11.70 -3.14
N GLY A 590 -3.09 11.92 -3.02
CA GLY A 590 -3.90 12.50 -4.09
C GLY A 590 -3.44 13.91 -4.46
N ARG A 591 -3.10 14.74 -3.46
CA ARG A 591 -2.55 16.09 -3.68
C ARG A 591 -1.18 16.05 -4.36
N ALA A 592 -0.28 15.16 -3.93
CA ALA A 592 1.04 15.02 -4.53
C ALA A 592 0.96 14.55 -5.99
N ASN A 593 0.11 13.56 -6.30
CA ASN A 593 -0.12 13.12 -7.69
C ASN A 593 -0.71 14.25 -8.55
N THR A 594 -1.68 14.98 -8.03
CA THR A 594 -2.24 16.14 -8.75
C THR A 594 -1.17 17.21 -9.03
N LEU A 595 -0.31 17.52 -8.04
CA LEU A 595 0.80 18.46 -8.23
C LEU A 595 1.78 17.97 -9.28
N ARG A 596 2.22 16.70 -9.20
CA ARG A 596 3.14 16.11 -10.17
C ARG A 596 2.61 16.22 -11.60
N LEU A 597 1.36 15.85 -11.81
CA LEU A 597 0.72 15.94 -13.13
C LEU A 597 0.51 17.40 -13.58
N ALA A 598 0.27 18.31 -12.66
CA ALA A 598 0.12 19.74 -12.98
C ALA A 598 1.45 20.36 -13.44
N ILE A 599 2.54 20.14 -12.68
CA ILE A 599 3.84 20.74 -13.01
C ILE A 599 4.47 20.14 -14.27
N THR A 600 4.13 18.90 -14.62
CA THR A 600 4.59 18.22 -15.86
C THR A 600 3.65 18.46 -17.06
N GLY A 601 2.69 19.38 -16.95
CA GLY A 601 1.77 19.75 -18.03
C GLY A 601 0.68 18.71 -18.35
N GLN A 602 0.65 17.58 -17.67
CA GLN A 602 -0.30 16.48 -17.95
C GLN A 602 -1.76 16.85 -17.60
N LEU A 603 -1.99 17.88 -16.78
CA LEU A 603 -3.33 18.42 -16.48
C LEU A 603 -3.67 19.71 -17.26
N GLY A 604 -2.76 20.15 -18.13
CA GLY A 604 -2.89 21.36 -18.91
C GLY A 604 -1.97 22.49 -18.44
N PRO A 605 -1.78 23.55 -19.24
CA PRO A 605 -0.74 24.55 -19.03
C PRO A 605 -0.90 25.37 -17.75
N ASP A 606 -2.14 25.62 -17.31
CA ASP A 606 -2.45 26.45 -16.13
C ASP A 606 -2.87 25.64 -14.91
N ALA A 607 -2.64 24.34 -14.92
CA ALA A 607 -3.16 23.43 -13.90
C ALA A 607 -2.72 23.81 -12.48
N LEU A 608 -1.46 24.27 -12.29
CA LEU A 608 -0.92 24.64 -10.98
C LEU A 608 -1.69 25.80 -10.33
N THR A 609 -2.15 26.76 -11.13
CA THR A 609 -2.84 27.97 -10.66
C THR A 609 -4.37 27.92 -10.81
N SER A 610 -4.89 26.80 -11.34
CA SER A 610 -6.33 26.62 -11.61
C SER A 610 -7.20 26.57 -10.35
N GLU A 611 -8.50 26.78 -10.52
CA GLU A 611 -9.49 26.61 -9.43
C GLU A 611 -9.56 25.14 -8.95
N ALA A 612 -9.42 24.19 -9.86
CA ALA A 612 -9.36 22.76 -9.52
C ALA A 612 -8.16 22.41 -8.61
N MET A 613 -7.03 23.11 -8.77
CA MET A 613 -5.89 22.99 -7.86
C MET A 613 -6.19 23.63 -6.51
N ALA A 614 -6.84 24.81 -6.48
CA ALA A 614 -7.26 25.44 -5.23
C ALA A 614 -8.18 24.52 -4.43
N GLU A 615 -9.19 23.94 -5.09
CA GLU A 615 -10.11 23.00 -4.47
C GLU A 615 -9.37 21.75 -3.96
N THR A 616 -8.39 21.22 -4.71
CA THR A 616 -7.53 20.12 -4.28
C THR A 616 -6.78 20.42 -2.96
N MET A 617 -6.33 21.67 -2.77
CA MET A 617 -5.58 22.09 -1.58
C MET A 617 -6.47 22.61 -0.44
N LYS A 618 -7.75 22.86 -0.68
CA LYS A 618 -8.67 23.54 0.23
C LYS A 618 -8.76 22.89 1.62
N LEU A 619 -9.00 21.59 1.67
CA LEU A 619 -9.12 20.88 2.94
C LEU A 619 -7.76 20.46 3.56
N CYS A 620 -6.62 20.86 2.97
CA CYS A 620 -5.34 20.71 3.65
C CYS A 620 -5.20 21.80 4.71
N VAL A 621 -5.34 21.43 5.97
CA VAL A 621 -5.23 22.35 7.13
C VAL A 621 -3.80 22.65 7.55
N SER A 622 -2.81 22.27 6.75
CA SER A 622 -1.38 22.49 7.00
C SER A 622 -0.88 21.98 8.36
N CYS A 623 -1.48 20.92 8.88
CA CYS A 623 -1.14 20.33 10.19
C CYS A 623 0.28 19.72 10.27
N LYS A 624 1.00 19.63 9.13
CA LYS A 624 2.35 19.03 9.01
C LYS A 624 2.46 17.56 9.44
N GLY A 625 1.35 16.88 9.74
CA GLY A 625 1.35 15.45 10.03
C GLY A 625 2.03 14.61 8.95
N CYS A 626 1.90 14.99 7.67
CA CYS A 626 2.60 14.32 6.58
C CYS A 626 4.13 14.47 6.67
N LYS A 627 4.68 15.60 7.13
CA LYS A 627 6.12 15.78 7.29
C LYS A 627 6.72 14.78 8.31
N SER A 628 5.99 14.49 9.38
CA SER A 628 6.47 13.60 10.46
C SER A 628 6.11 12.14 10.24
N GLU A 629 4.99 11.84 9.58
CA GLU A 629 4.44 10.49 9.49
C GLU A 629 4.48 9.90 8.07
N CYS A 630 4.78 10.71 7.03
CA CYS A 630 4.95 10.17 5.69
C CYS A 630 6.29 9.44 5.60
N PRO A 631 6.29 8.14 5.26
CA PRO A 631 7.51 7.37 5.21
C PRO A 631 8.56 7.89 4.22
N THR A 632 8.09 8.56 3.16
CA THR A 632 8.95 9.17 2.12
C THR A 632 9.14 10.68 2.30
N GLY A 633 8.71 11.24 3.42
CA GLY A 633 9.00 12.63 3.79
C GLY A 633 8.26 13.72 3.00
N VAL A 634 7.09 13.43 2.44
CA VAL A 634 6.28 14.44 1.72
C VAL A 634 5.78 15.51 2.68
N ASP A 635 6.13 16.79 2.46
CA ASP A 635 5.64 17.94 3.22
C ASP A 635 4.58 18.72 2.42
N MET A 636 3.35 18.25 2.45
CA MET A 636 2.23 18.87 1.72
C MET A 636 1.89 20.27 2.23
N ALA A 637 2.19 20.58 3.48
CA ALA A 637 1.96 21.93 4.02
C ALA A 637 2.85 22.97 3.32
N ARG A 638 4.13 22.65 3.09
CA ARG A 638 5.04 23.51 2.31
C ARG A 638 4.62 23.58 0.83
N MET A 639 4.24 22.44 0.23
CA MET A 639 3.78 22.40 -1.16
C MET A 639 2.52 23.25 -1.38
N LYS A 640 1.60 23.28 -0.41
CA LYS A 640 0.43 24.15 -0.46
C LYS A 640 0.81 25.65 -0.50
N ILE A 641 1.87 26.05 0.22
CA ILE A 641 2.37 27.42 0.21
C ILE A 641 2.80 27.80 -1.22
N GLU A 642 3.53 26.95 -1.92
CA GLU A 642 3.94 27.21 -3.32
C GLU A 642 2.75 27.35 -4.27
N VAL A 643 1.73 26.51 -4.12
CA VAL A 643 0.49 26.60 -4.91
C VAL A 643 -0.20 27.94 -4.63
N GLN A 644 -0.31 28.33 -3.36
CA GLN A 644 -0.94 29.60 -2.97
C GLN A 644 -0.15 30.78 -3.48
N ALA A 645 1.18 30.75 -3.42
CA ALA A 645 2.06 31.80 -3.94
C ALA A 645 1.92 31.94 -5.46
N ALA A 646 1.98 30.84 -6.22
CA ALA A 646 1.79 30.84 -7.67
C ALA A 646 0.40 31.39 -8.07
N ARG A 647 -0.64 31.01 -7.34
CA ARG A 647 -2.00 31.53 -7.55
C ARG A 647 -2.08 33.01 -7.23
N ALA A 648 -1.48 33.47 -6.13
CA ALA A 648 -1.46 34.88 -5.73
C ALA A 648 -0.72 35.75 -6.76
N GLN A 649 0.36 35.27 -7.35
CA GLN A 649 1.08 35.96 -8.43
C GLN A 649 0.21 36.11 -9.68
N LYS A 650 -0.57 35.08 -10.05
CA LYS A 650 -1.41 35.10 -11.26
C LYS A 650 -2.75 35.83 -11.09
N HIS A 651 -3.43 35.60 -9.97
CA HIS A 651 -4.82 36.07 -9.74
C HIS A 651 -4.94 37.19 -8.68
N GLY A 652 -3.81 37.55 -8.04
CA GLY A 652 -3.83 38.42 -6.87
C GLY A 652 -4.25 37.71 -5.59
N ILE A 653 -4.25 38.44 -4.47
CA ILE A 653 -4.65 37.93 -3.17
C ILE A 653 -6.07 38.43 -2.87
N SER A 654 -6.99 37.53 -2.56
CA SER A 654 -8.36 37.86 -2.19
C SER A 654 -8.42 38.76 -0.94
N LEU A 655 -9.51 39.54 -0.78
CA LEU A 655 -9.70 40.34 0.43
C LEU A 655 -9.72 39.44 1.69
N HIS A 656 -10.36 38.28 1.59
CA HIS A 656 -10.38 37.30 2.66
C HIS A 656 -8.95 36.89 3.08
N ASP A 657 -8.13 36.48 2.12
CA ASP A 657 -6.75 36.00 2.40
C ASP A 657 -5.85 37.14 2.90
N ARG A 658 -6.07 38.38 2.42
CA ARG A 658 -5.37 39.56 2.95
C ARG A 658 -5.74 39.85 4.40
N LEU A 659 -7.03 39.74 4.76
CA LEU A 659 -7.47 39.91 6.14
C LEU A 659 -6.92 38.85 7.06
N VAL A 660 -6.86 37.58 6.61
CA VAL A 660 -6.27 36.49 7.40
C VAL A 660 -4.75 36.64 7.49
N GLY A 661 -4.08 36.80 6.34
CA GLY A 661 -2.60 36.78 6.28
C GLY A 661 -1.95 38.02 6.94
N TYR A 662 -2.61 39.17 6.89
CA TYR A 662 -2.11 40.42 7.50
C TYR A 662 -2.72 40.71 8.88
N LEU A 663 -3.41 39.73 9.48
CA LEU A 663 -4.01 39.89 10.82
C LEU A 663 -3.05 40.54 11.84
N PRO A 664 -1.78 40.10 11.99
CA PRO A 664 -0.87 40.72 12.95
C PRO A 664 -0.59 42.18 12.71
N ARG A 665 -0.70 42.67 11.45
CA ARG A 665 -0.43 44.09 11.08
C ARG A 665 -1.58 45.01 11.48
N TYR A 666 -2.82 44.56 11.34
CA TYR A 666 -3.97 45.41 11.67
C TYR A 666 -4.61 45.09 13.02
N ALA A 667 -4.27 43.99 13.65
CA ALA A 667 -4.81 43.58 14.96
C ALA A 667 -4.69 44.72 16.03
N PRO A 668 -3.57 45.43 16.16
CA PRO A 668 -3.49 46.53 17.10
C PRO A 668 -4.53 47.65 16.88
N TRP A 669 -4.86 47.92 15.61
CA TRP A 669 -5.90 48.90 15.28
C TRP A 669 -7.31 48.35 15.52
N ALA A 670 -7.55 47.10 15.13
CA ALA A 670 -8.81 46.41 15.39
C ALA A 670 -9.11 46.26 16.89
N SER A 671 -8.09 46.05 17.73
CA SER A 671 -8.23 46.04 19.19
C SER A 671 -8.61 47.45 19.74
N ARG A 672 -7.97 48.51 19.27
CA ARG A 672 -8.36 49.90 19.65
C ARG A 672 -9.77 50.25 19.28
N LEU A 673 -10.26 49.71 18.15
CA LEU A 673 -11.60 49.87 17.63
C LEU A 673 -12.50 48.64 17.89
N SER A 674 -12.23 47.90 18.94
CA SER A 674 -12.90 46.63 19.25
C SER A 674 -14.42 46.73 19.30
N PHE A 675 -14.96 47.85 19.79
CA PHE A 675 -16.38 48.06 19.82
C PHE A 675 -17.02 48.07 18.41
N LEU A 676 -16.35 48.63 17.38
CA LEU A 676 -16.81 48.58 15.99
C LEU A 676 -16.60 47.18 15.37
N ALA A 677 -15.44 46.57 15.59
CA ALA A 677 -15.10 45.28 15.06
C ALA A 677 -16.04 44.18 15.59
N ASN A 678 -16.51 44.29 16.83
CA ASN A 678 -17.43 43.36 17.46
C ASN A 678 -18.90 43.54 17.05
N LEU A 679 -19.29 44.66 16.43
CA LEU A 679 -20.68 44.88 15.96
C LEU A 679 -21.14 43.79 15.00
N ARG A 680 -20.24 43.19 14.25
CA ARG A 680 -20.54 42.05 13.38
C ARG A 680 -21.26 40.92 14.12
N ASN A 681 -20.85 40.62 15.35
CA ASN A 681 -21.40 39.53 16.14
C ASN A 681 -22.70 39.90 16.87
N SER A 682 -22.98 41.18 17.04
CA SER A 682 -24.10 41.69 17.87
C SER A 682 -25.24 42.32 17.06
N VAL A 683 -24.98 42.86 15.87
CA VAL A 683 -26.00 43.55 15.04
C VAL A 683 -26.62 42.55 14.06
N PRO A 684 -27.94 42.31 14.12
CA PRO A 684 -28.63 41.43 13.19
C PRO A 684 -28.38 41.79 11.72
N GLY A 685 -28.05 40.82 10.90
CA GLY A 685 -27.80 40.99 9.46
C GLY A 685 -26.40 41.47 9.09
N LEU A 686 -25.63 42.09 9.99
CA LEU A 686 -24.28 42.56 9.69
C LEU A 686 -23.30 41.43 9.41
N ALA A 687 -23.49 40.30 10.06
CA ALA A 687 -22.69 39.09 9.76
C ALA A 687 -22.85 38.61 8.31
N ARG A 688 -24.10 38.61 7.76
CA ARG A 688 -24.37 38.24 6.35
C ARG A 688 -23.79 39.27 5.38
N LEU A 689 -23.91 40.57 5.67
CA LEU A 689 -23.32 41.64 4.85
C LEU A 689 -21.78 41.48 4.82
N THR A 690 -21.16 41.30 5.95
CA THR A 690 -19.70 41.11 6.02
C THR A 690 -19.24 39.80 5.38
N GLU A 691 -20.05 38.75 5.40
CA GLU A 691 -19.76 37.51 4.67
C GLU A 691 -19.67 37.74 3.17
N SER A 692 -20.63 38.47 2.59
CA SER A 692 -20.61 38.79 1.14
C SER A 692 -19.39 39.61 0.71
N LEU A 693 -18.86 40.45 1.62
CA LEU A 693 -17.72 41.33 1.33
C LEU A 693 -16.37 40.67 1.62
N THR A 694 -16.28 39.90 2.69
CA THR A 694 -14.99 39.38 3.22
C THR A 694 -14.85 37.89 3.11
N GLY A 695 -15.93 37.13 2.83
CA GLY A 695 -15.95 35.68 2.81
C GLY A 695 -15.94 35.04 4.20
N PHE A 696 -16.00 35.75 5.31
CA PHE A 696 -16.10 35.18 6.63
C PHE A 696 -17.54 34.74 6.92
N THR A 697 -17.73 33.46 7.22
CA THR A 697 -19.05 32.85 7.38
C THR A 697 -19.92 33.57 8.44
N ALA A 698 -21.20 33.80 8.14
CA ALA A 698 -22.19 34.31 9.08
C ALA A 698 -22.79 33.23 9.99
N THR A 699 -22.50 31.93 9.77
CA THR A 699 -23.09 30.82 10.54
C THR A 699 -22.51 30.68 11.95
N ARG A 700 -21.41 31.35 12.24
CA ARG A 700 -20.78 31.40 13.56
C ARG A 700 -20.22 32.80 13.85
N ASN A 701 -20.12 33.12 15.13
CA ASN A 701 -19.45 34.33 15.56
C ASN A 701 -17.93 34.24 15.31
N LEU A 702 -17.34 35.36 14.91
CA LEU A 702 -15.89 35.49 14.93
C LEU A 702 -15.39 35.71 16.37
N PRO A 703 -14.10 35.42 16.65
CA PRO A 703 -13.49 35.77 17.93
C PRO A 703 -13.70 37.22 18.28
N VAL A 704 -13.99 37.50 19.53
CA VAL A 704 -14.22 38.87 20.02
C VAL A 704 -12.89 39.60 20.15
N TRP A 705 -12.83 40.81 19.55
CA TRP A 705 -11.69 41.69 19.69
C TRP A 705 -11.65 42.28 21.11
N SER A 706 -10.52 42.10 21.79
CA SER A 706 -10.28 42.68 23.12
C SER A 706 -9.76 44.11 22.98
N ALA A 707 -10.30 45.02 23.80
CA ALA A 707 -9.74 46.37 23.97
C ALA A 707 -8.37 46.34 24.70
N HIS A 708 -8.11 45.27 25.42
CA HIS A 708 -6.89 45.07 26.20
C HIS A 708 -6.20 43.78 25.68
N PRO A 709 -5.45 43.87 24.57
CA PRO A 709 -4.72 42.75 24.05
C PRO A 709 -3.55 42.43 25.01
N PHE A 710 -3.18 41.13 25.05
CA PHE A 710 -1.99 40.69 25.79
C PHE A 710 -0.74 41.45 25.37
N ARG A 711 0.11 41.83 26.32
CA ARG A 711 1.38 42.50 26.08
C ARG A 711 2.52 41.72 26.75
N ASN A 712 3.69 41.69 26.13
CA ASN A 712 4.86 40.99 26.65
C ASN A 712 5.36 41.53 27.99
N ASP A 713 5.10 42.80 28.27
CA ASP A 713 5.45 43.52 29.53
C ASP A 713 4.57 43.10 30.72
N GLU A 714 3.43 42.43 30.46
CA GLU A 714 2.53 41.88 31.47
C GLU A 714 2.96 40.45 31.94
N VAL A 715 3.97 39.85 31.31
CA VAL A 715 4.50 38.55 31.70
C VAL A 715 5.43 38.73 32.90
N ALA A 716 5.06 38.19 34.06
CA ALA A 716 5.97 38.10 35.18
C ALA A 716 7.25 37.35 34.77
N GLN A 717 8.42 37.94 34.90
CA GLN A 717 9.68 37.29 34.67
C GLN A 717 9.81 36.12 35.68
N GLN A 718 9.61 34.92 35.22
CA GLN A 718 9.98 33.73 35.95
C GLN A 718 11.31 33.22 35.39
N ASP A 719 12.24 32.95 36.27
CA ASP A 719 13.61 32.51 35.94
C ASP A 719 13.66 31.20 35.11
N GLN A 720 12.58 30.43 35.11
CA GLN A 720 12.41 29.24 34.25
C GLN A 720 10.94 29.08 33.80
N PRO A 721 10.52 29.63 32.71
CA PRO A 721 9.16 29.41 32.22
C PRO A 721 8.94 27.95 31.81
N LYS A 722 7.90 27.30 32.36
CA LYS A 722 7.52 25.91 32.05
C LYS A 722 6.81 25.79 30.72
N ALA A 723 6.25 26.87 30.19
CA ALA A 723 5.60 26.96 28.87
C ALA A 723 5.60 28.40 28.38
N VAL A 724 5.69 28.58 27.06
CA VAL A 724 5.48 29.85 26.36
C VAL A 724 4.22 29.72 25.51
N ILE A 725 3.22 30.54 25.80
CA ILE A 725 1.99 30.60 24.98
C ILE A 725 2.16 31.74 23.97
N PHE A 726 2.11 31.42 22.70
CA PHE A 726 2.01 32.39 21.63
C PHE A 726 0.54 32.84 21.56
N ALA A 727 0.24 34.04 21.97
CA ALA A 727 -1.08 34.64 21.93
C ALA A 727 -1.30 35.47 20.64
#